data_679a8af2b792d65029b833a1eef965ab
#
_entry.id   679a8af2b792d65029b833a1eef965ab
#
_cell.length_a   1.000
_cell.length_b   1.000
_cell.length_c   1.000
_cell.angle_alpha   90.00
_cell.angle_beta   90.00
_cell.angle_gamma   90.00
#
_symmetry.space_group_name_H-M   'P 1'
#
loop_
_entity.id
_entity.type
_entity.pdbx_description
1 polymer ?
#
loop_
_entity_poly.entity_id
_entity_poly.type
_entity_poly.pdbx_seq_one_letter_code
_entity_poly.pdbx_strand_id
1 'polypeptide(L)'
;MKKPYKKIALALFFSGALSPLFAQNQPTWPQITQQTKPWTRWWWEGSAVDTANLSWMLNQYQKAGLGGLEITPIYGVKGQESKFINFTSPKWMDMLTYTLKTAKKLDLGIDMAQASGWPFGGPWVKDEDASKYFAPQTYTLKEGEKLSTPVLYDQKTVLRIVGEKISIDKIKEPITANENLQLHAFDQVRYPKKLKAQTLMGYSTKGELLDLTDKLDQQGQLNWTAPKGKGNWTLYALFQGLHGKMVERAGPGGEGYAIDHFSLKATNNYLSYFDKAFNGYDLSYLRAFFNDSYEVDDAFGEASWTPDFLTEFKTRRGYDLRNFLPALFGATDDKLQATRVLIDYRQTISDLLLENYTEAWHKWAQGKGKLIRNQAHGSPANILDLYAATDIPEAEGTDILRVKFASSAAHVTGKLLSSSEAATWENDHFLSSLSDVKKALDVFLLGGINHNFYHGANYTPKDAAWPGWIFYAAVHFTPNNSFWDDFSALNNYVARSQSFLQKGKADNDILLYLPMADSYAEREKAIIRHYDGIEHGFKNTPFEHVATSLNKSGYAFDYISDKQILATSVANNQIKTADISYKTILVPAAEFMPLETIQHLLKLADAGANITFYKSLPQDVPGLANLAERQKAFKDALGLFQFQQNGKLKKAFVGKGSILISDEIPALMDAAQIKAETMKTKGLSTIRRSYEGGKYYFILNESAAAVDAWVNINTKANSVALFNPMTGEKGYAAIRQDAKGTQVYLQLKKGESCILQTFDNEINETSYPYAKAAGKVIPLGNEWKVTFIKGGPVLPQPLVLKELKSWTVNGADYEKFSGTAAYTTSFKQPKAKADFYLLDLGKVEQSAKVILNGELLATLIGPDYKLEIPASKIQKKNILEIQVANGMANRASWMDKTNQNYKIFYNINMSSRLPENRGADGLFTAKNWQPKPSGLTSQVSLIPLTHFKP
;
A
#
# COMPACT_ATOMS: atom_id res chain seq x y z
N MET A 1 -9.00 80.13 -16.04
CA MET A 1 -10.24 79.76 -15.31
C MET A 1 -10.12 78.37 -14.76
N LYS A 2 -9.84 78.23 -13.45
CA LYS A 2 -9.65 76.95 -12.74
C LYS A 2 -10.98 76.56 -12.12
N LYS A 3 -11.48 75.35 -12.43
CA LYS A 3 -12.57 74.73 -11.68
C LYS A 3 -12.02 73.74 -10.65
N PRO A 4 -12.51 73.76 -9.41
CA PRO A 4 -11.99 72.82 -8.38
C PRO A 4 -12.69 71.48 -8.37
N TYR A 5 -11.92 70.39 -8.19
CA TYR A 5 -12.42 69.05 -7.97
C TYR A 5 -12.89 68.94 -6.50
N LYS A 6 -14.19 68.61 -6.30
CA LYS A 6 -14.72 68.19 -5.02
C LYS A 6 -14.30 66.74 -4.74
N LYS A 7 -13.57 66.55 -3.67
CA LYS A 7 -13.32 65.20 -3.13
C LYS A 7 -14.58 64.77 -2.36
N ILE A 8 -15.21 63.69 -2.86
CA ILE A 8 -16.25 62.97 -2.11
C ILE A 8 -15.53 61.91 -1.31
N ALA A 9 -15.53 62.04 0.03
CA ALA A 9 -15.09 61.07 0.98
C ALA A 9 -16.20 60.03 1.13
N LEU A 10 -16.00 58.81 0.65
CA LEU A 10 -16.88 57.65 0.87
C LEU A 10 -16.52 57.06 2.21
N ALA A 11 -17.30 57.33 3.25
CA ALA A 11 -17.22 56.69 4.55
C ALA A 11 -17.82 55.26 4.42
N LEU A 12 -16.96 54.26 4.34
CA LEU A 12 -17.32 52.88 4.52
C LEU A 12 -17.65 52.63 5.98
N PHE A 13 -18.94 52.53 6.29
CA PHE A 13 -19.41 51.98 7.56
C PHE A 13 -19.13 50.45 7.50
N PHE A 14 -18.09 50.03 8.16
CA PHE A 14 -17.94 48.66 8.55
C PHE A 14 -18.94 48.35 9.66
N SER A 15 -20.15 47.92 9.30
CA SER A 15 -21.04 47.23 10.21
C SER A 15 -20.45 45.85 10.46
N GLY A 16 -19.58 45.74 11.41
CA GLY A 16 -19.15 44.45 11.98
C GLY A 16 -20.39 43.77 12.54
N ALA A 17 -20.96 42.87 11.77
CA ALA A 17 -21.84 41.85 12.32
C ALA A 17 -20.96 40.97 13.21
N LEU A 18 -20.95 41.25 14.49
CA LEU A 18 -20.59 40.28 15.54
C LEU A 18 -21.64 39.17 15.45
N SER A 19 -21.39 38.20 14.56
CA SER A 19 -22.03 36.91 14.69
C SER A 19 -21.60 36.38 16.05
N PRO A 20 -22.54 36.06 16.96
CA PRO A 20 -22.16 35.40 18.19
C PRO A 20 -21.46 34.12 17.79
N LEU A 21 -20.19 33.97 18.15
CA LEU A 21 -19.51 32.69 18.26
C LEU A 21 -20.28 31.89 19.34
N PHE A 22 -21.44 31.34 18.99
CA PHE A 22 -21.92 30.16 19.65
C PHE A 22 -20.96 29.05 19.21
N ALA A 23 -19.96 28.81 20.07
CA ALA A 23 -19.15 27.60 19.96
C ALA A 23 -20.14 26.46 19.74
N GLN A 24 -19.99 25.75 18.62
CA GLN A 24 -20.70 24.50 18.41
C GLN A 24 -20.21 23.55 19.49
N ASN A 25 -20.93 23.43 20.58
CA ASN A 25 -20.58 22.57 21.70
C ASN A 25 -20.85 21.07 21.43
N GLN A 26 -21.46 20.72 20.31
CA GLN A 26 -21.70 19.31 19.93
C GLN A 26 -20.58 18.74 19.09
N PRO A 27 -20.16 17.48 19.31
CA PRO A 27 -19.15 16.84 18.47
C PRO A 27 -19.67 16.75 17.05
N THR A 28 -18.87 17.14 16.08
CA THR A 28 -19.22 17.11 14.65
C THR A 28 -18.27 16.27 13.86
N TRP A 29 -18.81 15.50 12.91
CA TRP A 29 -18.00 14.81 11.91
C TRP A 29 -17.25 15.87 11.08
N PRO A 30 -15.95 15.65 10.78
CA PRO A 30 -15.28 16.43 9.75
C PRO A 30 -16.03 16.30 8.42
N GLN A 31 -15.93 17.34 7.60
CA GLN A 31 -16.56 17.34 6.29
C GLN A 31 -16.06 16.16 5.43
N ILE A 32 -17.00 15.40 4.89
CA ILE A 32 -16.71 14.37 3.89
C ILE A 32 -16.50 15.06 2.55
N THR A 33 -15.31 14.88 2.00
CA THR A 33 -14.91 15.43 0.70
C THR A 33 -14.63 14.31 -0.29
N GLN A 34 -14.46 14.63 -1.57
CA GLN A 34 -13.98 13.72 -2.59
C GLN A 34 -12.72 12.96 -2.12
N GLN A 35 -11.74 13.66 -1.53
CA GLN A 35 -10.49 13.09 -1.06
C GLN A 35 -10.66 12.16 0.16
N THR A 36 -11.61 12.45 1.05
CA THR A 36 -11.85 11.62 2.24
C THR A 36 -12.71 10.39 1.98
N LYS A 37 -13.37 10.30 0.82
CA LYS A 37 -14.02 9.07 0.38
C LYS A 37 -12.99 8.06 -0.10
N PRO A 38 -13.26 6.74 -0.04
CA PRO A 38 -12.38 5.76 -0.67
C PRO A 38 -12.40 5.91 -2.18
N TRP A 39 -11.30 5.55 -2.81
CA TRP A 39 -11.14 5.50 -4.27
C TRP A 39 -11.03 4.05 -4.72
N THR A 40 -10.97 3.80 -6.05
CA THR A 40 -10.72 2.46 -6.60
C THR A 40 -9.84 2.53 -7.83
N ARG A 41 -9.02 1.50 -8.01
CA ARG A 41 -8.37 1.21 -9.30
C ARG A 41 -9.46 0.84 -10.29
N TRP A 42 -9.35 1.33 -11.53
CA TRP A 42 -10.34 1.12 -12.59
C TRP A 42 -9.66 0.64 -13.86
N TRP A 43 -9.70 -0.67 -14.05
CA TRP A 43 -9.08 -1.28 -15.22
C TRP A 43 -9.90 -1.05 -16.49
N TRP A 44 -9.22 -0.52 -17.50
CA TRP A 44 -9.73 -0.38 -18.84
C TRP A 44 -9.21 -1.54 -19.69
N GLU A 45 -9.92 -2.66 -19.69
CA GLU A 45 -9.56 -3.88 -20.41
C GLU A 45 -9.63 -3.66 -21.91
N GLY A 46 -8.47 -3.80 -22.60
CA GLY A 46 -8.33 -3.47 -24.02
C GLY A 46 -8.57 -2.00 -24.33
N SER A 47 -8.76 -1.18 -23.29
CA SER A 47 -9.34 0.17 -23.42
C SER A 47 -10.59 0.19 -24.31
N ALA A 48 -11.36 -0.90 -24.33
CA ALA A 48 -12.58 -1.06 -25.13
C ALA A 48 -13.76 -0.28 -24.53
N VAL A 49 -13.54 1.00 -24.30
CA VAL A 49 -14.46 1.92 -23.60
C VAL A 49 -15.23 2.78 -24.60
N ASP A 50 -16.42 3.19 -24.19
CA ASP A 50 -17.25 4.16 -24.92
C ASP A 50 -17.90 5.16 -23.96
N THR A 51 -18.32 6.30 -24.50
CA THR A 51 -18.83 7.42 -23.69
C THR A 51 -20.11 7.10 -22.93
N ALA A 52 -20.97 6.23 -23.45
CA ALA A 52 -22.23 5.86 -22.81
C ALA A 52 -21.98 5.00 -21.57
N ASN A 53 -21.16 3.97 -21.73
CA ASN A 53 -20.80 3.06 -20.63
C ASN A 53 -19.87 3.74 -19.62
N LEU A 54 -18.93 4.60 -20.05
CA LEU A 54 -18.13 5.44 -19.13
C LEU A 54 -19.03 6.31 -18.26
N SER A 55 -20.01 7.01 -18.85
CA SER A 55 -20.96 7.80 -18.08
C SER A 55 -21.79 6.96 -17.12
N TRP A 56 -22.27 5.81 -17.56
CA TRP A 56 -23.05 4.91 -16.71
C TRP A 56 -22.25 4.44 -15.52
N MET A 57 -21.02 3.94 -15.71
CA MET A 57 -20.17 3.44 -14.62
C MET A 57 -19.76 4.54 -13.64
N LEU A 58 -19.38 5.72 -14.13
CA LEU A 58 -19.04 6.85 -13.25
C LEU A 58 -20.23 7.23 -12.34
N ASN A 59 -21.47 7.21 -12.88
CA ASN A 59 -22.65 7.41 -12.05
C ASN A 59 -22.87 6.28 -11.03
N GLN A 60 -22.58 5.02 -11.37
CA GLN A 60 -22.67 3.92 -10.41
C GLN A 60 -21.67 4.11 -9.27
N TYR A 61 -20.42 4.47 -9.58
CA TYR A 61 -19.37 4.70 -8.58
C TYR A 61 -19.65 5.89 -7.67
N GLN A 62 -20.16 6.99 -8.23
CA GLN A 62 -20.58 8.14 -7.45
C GLN A 62 -21.71 7.78 -6.48
N LYS A 63 -22.73 7.03 -6.92
CA LYS A 63 -23.85 6.55 -6.08
C LYS A 63 -23.40 5.58 -5.02
N ALA A 64 -22.39 4.75 -5.30
CA ALA A 64 -21.78 3.85 -4.31
C ALA A 64 -20.97 4.60 -3.23
N GLY A 65 -20.72 5.91 -3.39
CA GLY A 65 -20.00 6.73 -2.40
C GLY A 65 -18.49 6.76 -2.59
N LEU A 66 -17.97 6.37 -3.75
CA LEU A 66 -16.56 6.54 -4.07
C LEU A 66 -16.20 8.02 -4.29
N GLY A 67 -14.96 8.37 -3.98
CA GLY A 67 -14.40 9.71 -4.18
C GLY A 67 -13.67 9.87 -5.51
N GLY A 68 -13.19 8.79 -6.10
CA GLY A 68 -12.45 8.84 -7.35
C GLY A 68 -12.00 7.48 -7.86
N LEU A 69 -11.29 7.53 -8.97
CA LEU A 69 -10.86 6.36 -9.74
C LEU A 69 -9.45 6.55 -10.25
N GLU A 70 -8.70 5.45 -10.34
CA GLU A 70 -7.43 5.38 -11.05
C GLU A 70 -7.60 4.58 -12.33
N ILE A 71 -7.43 5.24 -13.47
CA ILE A 71 -7.52 4.58 -14.78
C ILE A 71 -6.23 3.80 -15.03
N THR A 72 -6.35 2.48 -15.19
CA THR A 72 -5.25 1.58 -15.55
C THR A 72 -5.63 0.78 -16.80
N PRO A 73 -5.06 1.10 -17.97
CA PRO A 73 -5.27 0.31 -19.19
C PRO A 73 -4.54 -1.02 -19.07
N ILE A 74 -5.21 -2.10 -19.42
CA ILE A 74 -4.68 -3.45 -19.38
C ILE A 74 -5.14 -4.28 -20.60
N TYR A 75 -4.70 -5.55 -20.64
CA TYR A 75 -5.09 -6.50 -21.68
C TYR A 75 -6.58 -6.47 -22.01
N GLY A 76 -6.93 -6.99 -23.18
CA GLY A 76 -8.29 -6.94 -23.72
C GLY A 76 -9.18 -8.10 -23.33
N VAL A 77 -10.43 -8.02 -23.75
CA VAL A 77 -11.49 -9.02 -23.58
C VAL A 77 -11.73 -9.72 -24.91
N LYS A 78 -11.69 -11.05 -24.92
CA LYS A 78 -11.93 -11.89 -26.11
C LYS A 78 -13.34 -11.66 -26.68
N GLY A 79 -13.41 -11.49 -27.99
CA GLY A 79 -14.64 -11.16 -28.69
C GLY A 79 -14.99 -9.67 -28.67
N GLN A 80 -14.12 -8.80 -28.13
CA GLN A 80 -14.29 -7.36 -28.14
C GLN A 80 -13.16 -6.63 -28.90
N GLU A 81 -12.34 -7.34 -29.65
CA GLU A 81 -11.14 -6.85 -30.33
C GLU A 81 -11.40 -5.66 -31.24
N SER A 82 -12.57 -5.64 -31.92
CA SER A 82 -12.97 -4.52 -32.79
C SER A 82 -13.21 -3.20 -32.02
N LYS A 83 -13.34 -3.26 -30.68
CA LYS A 83 -13.52 -2.11 -29.79
C LYS A 83 -12.24 -1.65 -29.13
N PHE A 84 -11.17 -2.41 -29.27
CA PHE A 84 -9.88 -2.06 -28.61
C PHE A 84 -9.38 -0.70 -29.09
N ILE A 85 -8.84 0.05 -28.14
CA ILE A 85 -8.26 1.36 -28.37
C ILE A 85 -6.81 1.31 -27.92
N ASN A 86 -5.90 1.59 -28.83
CA ASN A 86 -4.48 1.64 -28.52
C ASN A 86 -4.19 2.73 -27.48
N PHE A 87 -3.43 2.37 -26.47
CA PHE A 87 -3.02 3.23 -25.39
C PHE A 87 -2.41 4.54 -25.92
N THR A 88 -2.83 5.66 -25.39
CA THR A 88 -2.41 7.03 -25.75
C THR A 88 -2.66 7.43 -27.21
N SER A 89 -3.35 6.61 -28.01
CA SER A 89 -3.81 7.05 -29.32
C SER A 89 -4.78 8.24 -29.21
N PRO A 90 -5.00 9.03 -30.28
CA PRO A 90 -5.96 10.13 -30.24
C PRO A 90 -7.34 9.73 -29.69
N LYS A 91 -7.86 8.58 -30.13
CA LYS A 91 -9.13 8.05 -29.63
C LYS A 91 -9.08 7.71 -28.14
N TRP A 92 -7.97 7.18 -27.65
CA TRP A 92 -7.76 6.92 -26.22
C TRP A 92 -7.75 8.22 -25.42
N MET A 93 -7.05 9.23 -25.92
CA MET A 93 -7.00 10.56 -25.30
C MET A 93 -8.36 11.25 -25.28
N ASP A 94 -9.18 11.06 -26.32
CA ASP A 94 -10.56 11.53 -26.34
C ASP A 94 -11.41 10.86 -25.24
N MET A 95 -11.26 9.55 -25.03
CA MET A 95 -11.95 8.82 -23.96
C MET A 95 -11.47 9.26 -22.57
N LEU A 96 -10.18 9.48 -22.39
CA LEU A 96 -9.64 10.06 -21.16
C LEU A 96 -10.24 11.45 -20.90
N THR A 97 -10.18 12.33 -21.87
CA THR A 97 -10.71 13.71 -21.73
C THR A 97 -12.22 13.70 -21.43
N TYR A 98 -12.97 12.81 -22.08
CA TYR A 98 -14.40 12.62 -21.80
C TYR A 98 -14.63 12.17 -20.36
N THR A 99 -13.81 11.22 -19.89
CA THR A 99 -13.88 10.70 -18.53
C THR A 99 -13.60 11.80 -17.51
N LEU A 100 -12.53 12.60 -17.72
CA LEU A 100 -12.19 13.73 -16.86
C LEU A 100 -13.33 14.74 -16.75
N LYS A 101 -13.92 15.13 -17.89
CA LYS A 101 -15.05 16.06 -17.93
C LYS A 101 -16.30 15.52 -17.21
N THR A 102 -16.58 14.22 -17.36
CA THR A 102 -17.73 13.58 -16.73
C THR A 102 -17.51 13.40 -15.24
N ALA A 103 -16.33 12.95 -14.84
CA ALA A 103 -15.94 12.79 -13.44
C ALA A 103 -16.01 14.12 -12.68
N LYS A 104 -15.53 15.22 -13.29
CA LYS A 104 -15.63 16.57 -12.71
C LYS A 104 -17.07 16.98 -12.39
N LYS A 105 -18.03 16.66 -13.26
CA LYS A 105 -19.46 16.95 -13.02
C LYS A 105 -20.05 16.13 -11.89
N LEU A 106 -19.47 14.96 -11.61
CA LEU A 106 -19.93 14.02 -10.57
C LEU A 106 -19.14 14.16 -9.26
N ASP A 107 -18.21 15.12 -9.15
CA ASP A 107 -17.30 15.26 -8.03
C ASP A 107 -16.50 13.98 -7.74
N LEU A 108 -16.02 13.30 -8.81
CA LEU A 108 -15.13 12.16 -8.75
C LEU A 108 -13.73 12.57 -9.19
N GLY A 109 -12.71 12.32 -8.35
CA GLY A 109 -11.31 12.54 -8.74
C GLY A 109 -10.84 11.48 -9.74
N ILE A 110 -9.83 11.80 -10.54
CA ILE A 110 -9.21 10.86 -11.47
C ILE A 110 -7.70 10.91 -11.32
N ASP A 111 -7.12 9.73 -11.09
CA ASP A 111 -5.71 9.42 -11.29
C ASP A 111 -5.57 8.54 -12.53
N MET A 112 -4.35 8.38 -13.05
CA MET A 112 -4.11 7.44 -14.14
C MET A 112 -2.74 6.76 -13.97
N ALA A 113 -2.67 5.46 -14.24
CA ALA A 113 -1.41 4.76 -14.40
C ALA A 113 -0.64 5.34 -15.60
N GLN A 114 0.65 5.58 -15.40
CA GLN A 114 1.49 6.12 -16.48
C GLN A 114 2.18 5.01 -17.28
N ALA A 115 1.55 3.87 -17.34
CA ALA A 115 1.86 2.74 -18.19
C ALA A 115 0.57 2.05 -18.61
N SER A 116 0.63 1.19 -19.60
CA SER A 116 -0.44 0.24 -19.88
C SER A 116 -0.06 -1.09 -19.22
N GLY A 117 -0.60 -1.36 -18.03
CA GLY A 117 -0.06 -2.37 -17.13
C GLY A 117 1.11 -1.81 -16.31
N TRP A 118 2.10 -2.64 -15.97
CA TRP A 118 3.26 -2.32 -15.14
C TRP A 118 4.47 -3.23 -15.43
N PRO A 119 5.72 -2.87 -15.08
CA PRO A 119 6.19 -1.53 -14.70
C PRO A 119 6.21 -0.57 -15.88
N PHE A 120 6.78 0.65 -15.72
CA PHE A 120 6.95 1.60 -16.83
C PHE A 120 7.65 0.97 -18.01
N GLY A 121 7.04 1.09 -19.19
CA GLY A 121 7.51 0.50 -20.43
C GLY A 121 6.52 0.72 -21.58
N GLY A 122 6.81 0.13 -22.72
CA GLY A 122 5.92 0.23 -23.88
C GLY A 122 6.62 0.12 -25.21
N PRO A 123 5.86 0.21 -26.32
CA PRO A 123 6.41 0.00 -27.67
C PRO A 123 7.41 1.07 -28.14
N TRP A 124 7.47 2.19 -27.45
CA TRP A 124 8.43 3.28 -27.70
C TRP A 124 9.76 3.11 -26.94
N VAL A 125 9.87 2.11 -26.05
CA VAL A 125 11.11 1.78 -25.34
C VAL A 125 11.99 0.93 -26.26
N LYS A 126 13.12 1.49 -26.67
CA LYS A 126 14.10 0.81 -27.51
C LYS A 126 15.09 0.01 -26.66
N ASP A 127 15.88 -0.85 -27.30
CA ASP A 127 16.88 -1.67 -26.63
C ASP A 127 17.84 -0.86 -25.74
N GLU A 128 18.24 0.35 -26.19
CA GLU A 128 19.11 1.23 -25.42
C GLU A 128 18.50 1.72 -24.11
N ASP A 129 17.16 1.92 -24.07
CA ASP A 129 16.43 2.45 -22.93
C ASP A 129 15.76 1.34 -22.09
N ALA A 130 15.83 0.09 -22.54
CA ALA A 130 15.25 -1.04 -21.84
C ALA A 130 16.16 -1.54 -20.69
N SER A 131 15.60 -2.25 -19.73
CA SER A 131 16.33 -2.81 -18.58
C SER A 131 17.49 -3.72 -18.98
N LYS A 132 18.57 -3.68 -18.22
CA LYS A 132 19.83 -4.38 -18.51
C LYS A 132 20.22 -5.32 -17.35
N TYR A 133 21.00 -6.34 -17.71
CA TYR A 133 21.74 -7.14 -16.75
C TYR A 133 23.23 -7.14 -17.09
N PHE A 134 24.06 -7.52 -16.15
CA PHE A 134 25.44 -7.85 -16.47
C PHE A 134 25.72 -9.34 -16.17
N ALA A 135 26.67 -9.91 -16.94
CA ALA A 135 27.15 -11.25 -16.72
C ALA A 135 28.67 -11.21 -16.50
N PRO A 136 29.18 -11.76 -15.39
CA PRO A 136 30.62 -11.95 -15.22
C PRO A 136 31.09 -13.23 -15.87
N GLN A 137 32.32 -13.22 -16.41
CA GLN A 137 33.01 -14.43 -16.83
C GLN A 137 34.47 -14.32 -16.42
N THR A 138 35.05 -15.44 -15.96
CA THR A 138 36.43 -15.46 -15.50
C THR A 138 37.27 -16.38 -16.36
N TYR A 139 38.55 -16.02 -16.53
CA TYR A 139 39.55 -16.83 -17.21
C TYR A 139 40.80 -16.86 -16.35
N THR A 140 41.49 -18.00 -16.32
CA THR A 140 42.75 -18.19 -15.59
C THR A 140 43.88 -18.45 -16.55
N LEU A 141 45.02 -17.78 -16.35
CA LEU A 141 46.22 -17.91 -17.15
C LEU A 141 47.44 -18.14 -16.25
N LYS A 142 48.31 -19.04 -16.64
CA LYS A 142 49.63 -19.17 -16.03
C LYS A 142 50.58 -18.10 -16.58
N GLU A 143 51.67 -17.89 -15.88
CA GLU A 143 52.76 -17.03 -16.38
C GLU A 143 53.21 -17.44 -17.79
N GLY A 144 53.30 -16.49 -18.70
CA GLY A 144 53.67 -16.70 -20.10
C GLY A 144 52.57 -17.26 -20.99
N GLU A 145 51.39 -17.51 -20.46
CA GLU A 145 50.24 -18.05 -21.21
C GLU A 145 49.50 -16.91 -21.91
N LYS A 146 48.89 -17.24 -23.05
CA LYS A 146 48.00 -16.39 -23.84
C LYS A 146 46.60 -17.05 -23.85
N LEU A 147 45.56 -16.24 -23.68
CA LEU A 147 44.19 -16.74 -23.79
C LEU A 147 43.90 -17.13 -25.24
N SER A 148 43.56 -18.39 -25.46
CA SER A 148 43.25 -18.94 -26.78
C SER A 148 41.82 -18.75 -27.24
N THR A 149 40.91 -18.56 -26.29
CA THR A 149 39.47 -18.38 -26.57
C THR A 149 39.09 -16.92 -26.59
N PRO A 150 38.19 -16.49 -27.48
CA PRO A 150 37.71 -15.12 -27.48
C PRO A 150 36.91 -14.81 -26.20
N VAL A 151 37.05 -13.57 -25.73
CA VAL A 151 36.30 -13.02 -24.58
C VAL A 151 34.92 -12.53 -25.08
N LEU A 152 34.05 -13.48 -25.26
CA LEU A 152 32.65 -13.25 -25.68
C LEU A 152 31.70 -14.02 -24.75
N TYR A 153 30.51 -13.47 -24.53
CA TYR A 153 29.48 -14.10 -23.74
C TYR A 153 28.30 -14.49 -24.63
N ASP A 154 27.93 -15.76 -24.58
CA ASP A 154 26.75 -16.25 -25.29
C ASP A 154 25.49 -15.99 -24.44
N GLN A 155 24.82 -14.84 -24.68
CA GLN A 155 23.53 -14.52 -24.09
C GLN A 155 22.52 -15.58 -24.49
N LYS A 156 21.95 -16.24 -23.50
CA LYS A 156 20.94 -17.28 -23.70
C LYS A 156 19.56 -16.66 -23.96
N THR A 157 18.76 -17.37 -24.75
CA THR A 157 17.36 -17.07 -24.93
C THR A 157 16.61 -17.13 -23.60
N VAL A 158 15.75 -16.16 -23.37
CA VAL A 158 14.70 -16.22 -22.36
C VAL A 158 13.38 -15.91 -23.04
N LEU A 159 12.38 -16.73 -22.81
CA LEU A 159 11.04 -16.53 -23.32
C LEU A 159 10.02 -16.91 -22.24
N ARG A 160 9.35 -15.92 -21.70
CA ARG A 160 8.27 -16.07 -20.75
C ARG A 160 7.00 -15.49 -21.38
N ILE A 161 6.00 -16.34 -21.53
CA ILE A 161 4.72 -15.99 -22.15
C ILE A 161 3.61 -16.40 -21.18
N VAL A 162 2.71 -15.48 -20.86
CA VAL A 162 1.53 -15.76 -20.03
C VAL A 162 0.38 -16.31 -20.87
N GLY A 163 0.20 -15.81 -22.09
CA GLY A 163 -0.83 -16.25 -23.03
C GLY A 163 -0.46 -17.52 -23.82
N GLU A 164 -0.90 -17.56 -25.07
CA GLU A 164 -0.64 -18.67 -26.00
C GLU A 164 0.84 -18.76 -26.34
N LYS A 165 1.40 -19.98 -26.21
CA LYS A 165 2.83 -20.21 -26.38
C LYS A 165 3.24 -20.11 -27.84
N ILE A 166 4.35 -19.45 -28.08
CA ILE A 166 5.01 -19.35 -29.40
C ILE A 166 6.52 -19.56 -29.19
N SER A 167 7.21 -20.05 -30.18
CA SER A 167 8.67 -20.22 -30.11
C SER A 167 9.40 -18.94 -30.51
N ILE A 168 10.62 -18.76 -29.96
CA ILE A 168 11.40 -17.51 -30.11
C ILE A 168 11.71 -17.17 -31.57
N ASP A 169 11.93 -18.20 -32.43
CA ASP A 169 12.22 -18.05 -33.86
C ASP A 169 11.05 -17.45 -34.67
N LYS A 170 9.84 -17.48 -34.11
CA LYS A 170 8.65 -16.88 -34.72
C LYS A 170 8.38 -15.45 -34.24
N ILE A 171 9.13 -14.97 -33.26
CA ILE A 171 8.99 -13.61 -32.73
C ILE A 171 9.88 -12.66 -33.51
N LYS A 172 9.29 -11.63 -34.12
CA LYS A 172 10.03 -10.60 -34.86
C LYS A 172 10.65 -9.57 -33.92
N GLU A 173 11.80 -9.04 -34.31
CA GLU A 173 12.37 -7.83 -33.70
C GLU A 173 12.02 -6.58 -34.54
N PRO A 174 11.59 -5.47 -33.92
CA PRO A 174 11.27 -5.32 -32.49
C PRO A 174 10.02 -6.11 -32.10
N ILE A 175 9.91 -6.44 -30.82
CA ILE A 175 8.79 -7.23 -30.28
C ILE A 175 7.41 -6.65 -30.69
N THR A 176 7.30 -5.33 -30.74
CA THR A 176 6.10 -4.59 -31.12
C THR A 176 5.70 -4.76 -32.60
N ALA A 177 6.57 -5.38 -33.43
CA ALA A 177 6.24 -5.70 -34.80
C ALA A 177 5.47 -7.05 -34.97
N ASN A 178 5.22 -7.77 -33.86
CA ASN A 178 4.48 -9.02 -33.89
C ASN A 178 2.99 -8.77 -33.91
N GLU A 179 2.26 -9.67 -34.59
CA GLU A 179 0.81 -9.70 -34.59
C GLU A 179 0.29 -10.38 -33.32
N ASN A 180 -0.95 -10.07 -32.95
CA ASN A 180 -1.66 -10.72 -31.84
C ASN A 180 -0.92 -10.69 -30.48
N LEU A 181 -0.28 -9.56 -30.14
CA LEU A 181 0.46 -9.40 -28.88
C LEU A 181 -0.42 -9.68 -27.65
N GLN A 182 -1.72 -9.37 -27.71
CA GLN A 182 -2.67 -9.69 -26.64
C GLN A 182 -2.80 -11.21 -26.43
N LEU A 183 -2.82 -11.99 -27.53
CA LEU A 183 -2.95 -13.45 -27.47
C LEU A 183 -1.70 -14.11 -26.86
N HIS A 184 -0.51 -13.62 -27.20
CA HIS A 184 0.74 -14.19 -26.75
C HIS A 184 1.18 -13.66 -25.39
N ALA A 185 0.91 -12.39 -25.06
CA ALA A 185 1.22 -11.79 -23.78
C ALA A 185 2.64 -12.05 -23.31
N PHE A 186 3.61 -11.49 -24.03
CA PHE A 186 5.02 -11.60 -23.70
C PHE A 186 5.31 -10.89 -22.38
N ASP A 187 5.92 -11.61 -21.45
CA ASP A 187 6.29 -11.14 -20.13
C ASP A 187 7.80 -10.90 -20.01
N GLN A 188 8.59 -11.74 -20.67
CA GLN A 188 10.03 -11.54 -20.82
C GLN A 188 10.49 -12.14 -22.13
N VAL A 189 11.21 -11.37 -22.96
CA VAL A 189 11.78 -11.82 -24.21
C VAL A 189 13.23 -11.36 -24.33
N ARG A 190 14.12 -12.32 -24.48
CA ARG A 190 15.55 -12.07 -24.68
C ARG A 190 16.07 -13.01 -25.76
N TYR A 191 16.57 -12.44 -26.86
CA TYR A 191 17.10 -13.20 -27.98
C TYR A 191 18.53 -13.69 -27.71
N PRO A 192 18.96 -14.78 -28.33
CA PRO A 192 20.34 -15.24 -28.26
C PRO A 192 21.24 -14.21 -28.96
N LYS A 193 22.33 -13.83 -28.32
CA LYS A 193 23.27 -12.84 -28.86
C LYS A 193 24.67 -13.07 -28.32
N LYS A 194 25.70 -12.88 -29.15
CA LYS A 194 27.08 -12.81 -28.68
C LYS A 194 27.37 -11.40 -28.18
N LEU A 195 27.65 -11.26 -26.88
CA LEU A 195 27.95 -9.99 -26.25
C LEU A 195 29.46 -9.80 -26.18
N LYS A 196 29.91 -8.58 -26.44
CA LYS A 196 31.28 -8.14 -26.21
C LYS A 196 31.49 -7.69 -24.79
N ALA A 197 32.68 -7.92 -24.24
CA ALA A 197 33.01 -7.42 -22.92
C ALA A 197 32.99 -5.90 -22.88
N GLN A 198 32.38 -5.33 -21.87
CA GLN A 198 32.46 -3.90 -21.56
C GLN A 198 33.74 -3.57 -20.82
N THR A 199 34.25 -4.51 -20.03
CA THR A 199 35.54 -4.39 -19.35
C THR A 199 36.16 -5.76 -19.19
N LEU A 200 37.49 -5.80 -19.25
CA LEU A 200 38.31 -6.96 -18.96
C LEU A 200 39.42 -6.57 -18.00
N MET A 201 39.37 -7.03 -16.77
CA MET A 201 40.36 -6.75 -15.75
C MET A 201 41.17 -7.99 -15.41
N GLY A 202 42.49 -7.84 -15.34
CA GLY A 202 43.41 -8.89 -14.94
C GLY A 202 43.95 -8.66 -13.53
N TYR A 203 43.93 -9.72 -12.73
CA TYR A 203 44.43 -9.73 -11.33
C TYR A 203 45.48 -10.84 -11.21
N SER A 204 46.69 -10.47 -10.81
CA SER A 204 47.77 -11.44 -10.59
C SER A 204 47.79 -11.94 -9.15
N THR A 205 48.26 -13.15 -8.95
CA THR A 205 48.46 -13.71 -7.58
C THR A 205 49.56 -12.98 -6.80
N LYS A 206 50.28 -12.06 -7.43
CA LYS A 206 51.27 -11.18 -6.78
C LYS A 206 50.79 -9.75 -6.62
N GLY A 207 49.45 -9.51 -6.78
CA GLY A 207 48.82 -8.23 -6.47
C GLY A 207 48.87 -7.20 -7.59
N GLU A 208 49.27 -7.57 -8.81
CA GLU A 208 49.18 -6.66 -9.96
C GLU A 208 47.77 -6.62 -10.50
N LEU A 209 47.36 -5.46 -10.94
CA LEU A 209 46.05 -5.18 -11.50
C LEU A 209 46.24 -4.48 -12.86
N LEU A 210 45.61 -4.98 -13.91
CA LEU A 210 45.66 -4.42 -15.24
C LEU A 210 44.25 -4.30 -15.85
N ASP A 211 43.98 -3.14 -16.47
CA ASP A 211 42.86 -3.00 -17.41
C ASP A 211 43.32 -3.52 -18.78
N LEU A 212 42.70 -4.59 -19.22
CA LEU A 212 43.01 -5.25 -20.50
C LEU A 212 41.90 -5.00 -21.54
N THR A 213 40.94 -4.14 -21.25
CA THR A 213 39.77 -3.87 -22.10
C THR A 213 40.22 -3.46 -23.52
N ASP A 214 41.19 -2.52 -23.62
CA ASP A 214 41.73 -2.03 -24.89
C ASP A 214 42.62 -3.04 -25.63
N LYS A 215 42.92 -4.20 -25.02
CA LYS A 215 43.67 -5.30 -25.65
C LYS A 215 42.75 -6.29 -26.34
N LEU A 216 41.43 -6.15 -26.24
CA LEU A 216 40.46 -6.94 -26.98
C LEU A 216 40.27 -6.35 -28.38
N ASP A 217 40.36 -7.23 -29.39
CA ASP A 217 39.95 -6.84 -30.74
C ASP A 217 38.41 -6.91 -30.92
N GLN A 218 37.93 -6.58 -32.10
CA GLN A 218 36.51 -6.61 -32.43
C GLN A 218 35.87 -7.99 -32.38
N GLN A 219 36.68 -9.06 -32.50
CA GLN A 219 36.30 -10.48 -32.44
C GLN A 219 36.41 -11.02 -31.00
N GLY A 220 36.80 -10.20 -30.02
CA GLY A 220 36.99 -10.58 -28.63
C GLY A 220 38.32 -11.30 -28.36
N GLN A 221 39.25 -11.35 -29.31
CA GLN A 221 40.55 -11.97 -29.07
C GLN A 221 41.43 -11.02 -28.22
N LEU A 222 42.04 -11.62 -27.19
CA LEU A 222 42.90 -10.87 -26.27
C LEU A 222 44.32 -10.80 -26.79
N ASN A 223 44.77 -9.64 -27.22
CA ASN A 223 46.15 -9.35 -27.64
C ASN A 223 47.08 -9.05 -26.46
N TRP A 224 47.19 -10.02 -25.56
CA TRP A 224 48.02 -9.92 -24.38
C TRP A 224 48.49 -11.31 -23.94
N THR A 225 49.70 -11.35 -23.36
CA THR A 225 50.32 -12.55 -22.79
C THR A 225 50.57 -12.30 -21.31
N ALA A 226 50.22 -13.23 -20.43
CA ALA A 226 50.47 -13.11 -18.98
C ALA A 226 51.97 -12.96 -18.71
N PRO A 227 52.42 -11.83 -18.09
CA PRO A 227 53.86 -11.58 -17.86
C PRO A 227 54.49 -12.65 -16.98
N LYS A 228 55.71 -13.07 -17.33
CA LYS A 228 56.53 -13.95 -16.48
C LYS A 228 56.98 -13.22 -15.21
N GLY A 229 57.10 -13.94 -14.11
CA GLY A 229 57.53 -13.38 -12.81
C GLY A 229 56.44 -12.64 -12.06
N LYS A 230 55.22 -12.57 -12.57
CA LYS A 230 54.09 -11.86 -11.96
C LYS A 230 53.04 -12.76 -11.35
N GLY A 231 53.24 -14.05 -11.34
CA GLY A 231 52.32 -15.05 -10.88
C GLY A 231 51.21 -15.39 -11.85
N ASN A 232 50.29 -16.25 -11.47
CA ASN A 232 49.12 -16.59 -12.28
C ASN A 232 48.12 -15.43 -12.28
N TRP A 233 47.35 -15.36 -13.35
CA TRP A 233 46.37 -14.30 -13.57
C TRP A 233 44.96 -14.84 -13.60
N THR A 234 44.02 -14.12 -12.95
CA THR A 234 42.60 -14.31 -13.15
C THR A 234 42.05 -13.08 -13.84
N LEU A 235 41.45 -13.30 -15.01
CA LEU A 235 40.78 -12.22 -15.76
C LEU A 235 39.30 -12.22 -15.46
N TYR A 236 38.73 -11.05 -15.18
CA TYR A 236 37.29 -10.83 -15.00
C TYR A 236 36.76 -10.00 -16.17
N ALA A 237 35.91 -10.58 -16.98
CA ALA A 237 35.17 -9.89 -18.02
C ALA A 237 33.72 -9.61 -17.56
N LEU A 238 33.23 -8.40 -17.79
CA LEU A 238 31.84 -8.03 -17.59
C LEU A 238 31.17 -7.79 -18.94
N PHE A 239 30.00 -8.40 -19.13
CA PHE A 239 29.20 -8.31 -20.34
C PHE A 239 27.84 -7.71 -19.97
N GLN A 240 27.41 -6.73 -20.75
CA GLN A 240 26.07 -6.13 -20.61
C GLN A 240 25.13 -6.79 -21.63
N GLY A 241 23.98 -7.24 -21.15
CA GLY A 241 22.90 -7.76 -21.98
C GLY A 241 21.56 -7.09 -21.73
N LEU A 242 20.65 -7.26 -22.67
CA LEU A 242 19.26 -6.87 -22.50
C LEU A 242 18.58 -7.83 -21.50
N HIS A 243 17.96 -7.30 -20.45
CA HIS A 243 17.24 -8.13 -19.48
C HIS A 243 16.00 -8.77 -20.11
N GLY A 244 15.26 -8.00 -20.90
CA GLY A 244 14.13 -8.48 -21.69
C GLY A 244 12.80 -8.49 -20.96
N LYS A 245 12.72 -7.94 -19.72
CA LYS A 245 11.43 -7.75 -19.05
C LYS A 245 10.52 -6.89 -19.91
N MET A 246 9.28 -7.32 -20.03
CA MET A 246 8.21 -6.62 -20.74
C MET A 246 7.24 -6.01 -19.75
N VAL A 247 6.43 -5.07 -20.20
CA VAL A 247 5.26 -4.59 -19.46
C VAL A 247 4.30 -5.73 -19.21
N GLU A 248 3.96 -5.96 -17.97
CA GLU A 248 2.97 -6.96 -17.60
C GLU A 248 1.56 -6.45 -17.81
N ARG A 249 0.67 -7.35 -18.20
CA ARG A 249 -0.76 -7.03 -18.38
C ARG A 249 -1.03 -5.90 -19.35
N ALA A 250 -0.10 -5.61 -20.25
CA ALA A 250 -0.19 -4.51 -21.18
C ALA A 250 -1.48 -4.57 -22.00
N GLY A 251 -2.15 -3.43 -22.13
CA GLY A 251 -3.24 -3.24 -23.06
C GLY A 251 -2.76 -3.00 -24.49
N PRO A 252 -3.67 -3.03 -25.49
CA PRO A 252 -3.31 -2.76 -26.86
C PRO A 252 -2.57 -1.44 -27.05
N GLY A 253 -1.44 -1.49 -27.75
CA GLY A 253 -0.58 -0.33 -28.00
C GLY A 253 0.33 0.05 -26.82
N GLY A 254 0.34 -0.75 -25.77
CA GLY A 254 1.25 -0.57 -24.61
C GLY A 254 2.27 -1.69 -24.44
N GLU A 255 2.23 -2.70 -25.33
CA GLU A 255 3.14 -3.85 -25.26
C GLU A 255 4.57 -3.45 -25.66
N GLY A 256 5.53 -3.72 -24.81
CA GLY A 256 6.95 -3.40 -25.07
C GLY A 256 7.85 -3.69 -23.88
N TYR A 257 9.11 -3.35 -23.99
CA TYR A 257 10.08 -3.53 -22.91
C TYR A 257 9.83 -2.59 -21.73
N ALA A 258 10.12 -3.05 -20.52
CA ALA A 258 10.27 -2.21 -19.35
C ALA A 258 11.54 -1.34 -19.47
N ILE A 259 11.45 -0.10 -18.98
CA ILE A 259 12.58 0.83 -19.03
C ILE A 259 13.73 0.42 -18.12
N ASP A 260 14.92 0.92 -18.41
CA ASP A 260 16.04 0.92 -17.47
C ASP A 260 15.80 1.99 -16.39
N HIS A 261 15.30 1.59 -15.25
CA HIS A 261 14.98 2.49 -14.13
C HIS A 261 16.22 3.10 -13.46
N PHE A 262 17.43 2.63 -13.80
CA PHE A 262 18.67 3.19 -13.29
C PHE A 262 19.23 4.29 -14.21
N SER A 263 18.65 4.45 -15.40
CA SER A 263 19.10 5.41 -16.40
C SER A 263 18.22 6.65 -16.46
N LEU A 264 18.78 7.81 -16.10
CA LEU A 264 18.09 9.10 -16.25
C LEU A 264 17.68 9.36 -17.71
N LYS A 265 18.53 8.93 -18.67
CA LYS A 265 18.23 9.07 -20.10
C LYS A 265 16.99 8.25 -20.49
N ALA A 266 16.92 6.99 -20.06
CA ALA A 266 15.77 6.12 -20.34
C ALA A 266 14.48 6.66 -19.72
N THR A 267 14.54 7.12 -18.48
CA THR A 267 13.42 7.79 -17.81
C THR A 267 12.95 9.04 -18.58
N ASN A 268 13.86 9.93 -18.95
CA ASN A 268 13.52 11.13 -19.70
C ASN A 268 12.94 10.82 -21.09
N ASN A 269 13.51 9.84 -21.81
CA ASN A 269 12.97 9.38 -23.09
C ASN A 269 11.54 8.85 -22.94
N TYR A 270 11.30 8.05 -21.91
CA TYR A 270 9.98 7.53 -21.59
C TYR A 270 8.97 8.65 -21.30
N LEU A 271 9.31 9.60 -20.45
CA LEU A 271 8.45 10.72 -20.08
C LEU A 271 8.19 11.66 -21.26
N SER A 272 9.16 11.84 -22.14
CA SER A 272 9.01 12.68 -23.35
C SER A 272 7.97 12.14 -24.33
N TYR A 273 7.70 10.83 -24.32
CA TYR A 273 6.63 10.25 -25.09
C TYR A 273 5.27 10.78 -24.63
N PHE A 274 5.04 10.83 -23.33
CA PHE A 274 3.82 11.37 -22.74
C PHE A 274 3.67 12.87 -22.97
N ASP A 275 4.76 13.63 -23.05
CA ASP A 275 4.70 15.04 -23.45
C ASP A 275 4.06 15.22 -24.82
N LYS A 276 4.40 14.33 -25.76
CA LYS A 276 3.82 14.34 -27.10
C LYS A 276 2.37 13.85 -27.11
N ALA A 277 2.10 12.75 -26.40
CA ALA A 277 0.77 12.14 -26.37
C ALA A 277 -0.28 13.06 -25.71
N PHE A 278 0.11 13.82 -24.70
CA PHE A 278 -0.78 14.73 -23.96
C PHE A 278 -0.95 16.10 -24.61
N ASN A 279 -0.12 16.41 -25.61
CA ASN A 279 -0.17 17.72 -26.26
C ASN A 279 -1.52 17.98 -26.93
N GLY A 280 -2.14 19.11 -26.62
CA GLY A 280 -3.44 19.52 -27.16
C GLY A 280 -4.66 18.98 -26.39
N TYR A 281 -4.48 18.16 -25.35
CA TYR A 281 -5.58 17.64 -24.53
C TYR A 281 -5.67 18.35 -23.16
N ASP A 282 -6.90 18.60 -22.72
CA ASP A 282 -7.15 19.19 -21.39
C ASP A 282 -7.11 18.11 -20.30
N LEU A 283 -5.99 18.03 -19.62
CA LEU A 283 -5.78 17.15 -18.48
C LEU A 283 -5.83 17.91 -17.15
N SER A 284 -6.38 19.12 -17.09
CA SER A 284 -6.39 19.95 -15.88
C SER A 284 -7.04 19.23 -14.69
N TYR A 285 -8.05 18.40 -14.92
CA TYR A 285 -8.77 17.64 -13.90
C TYR A 285 -8.11 16.31 -13.52
N LEU A 286 -7.10 15.83 -14.22
CA LEU A 286 -6.26 14.72 -13.79
C LEU A 286 -5.46 15.14 -12.56
N ARG A 287 -5.56 14.39 -11.44
CA ARG A 287 -4.91 14.73 -10.18
C ARG A 287 -3.48 14.21 -10.11
N ALA A 288 -3.29 12.93 -10.37
CA ALA A 288 -2.01 12.27 -10.19
C ALA A 288 -1.72 11.24 -11.28
N PHE A 289 -0.43 11.02 -11.51
CA PHE A 289 0.07 9.85 -12.21
C PHE A 289 0.39 8.75 -11.19
N PHE A 290 0.12 7.51 -11.56
CA PHE A 290 0.37 6.34 -10.74
C PHE A 290 1.43 5.43 -11.35
N ASN A 291 2.27 4.85 -10.50
CA ASN A 291 3.13 3.71 -10.80
C ASN A 291 2.84 2.59 -9.80
N ASP A 292 2.65 1.39 -10.33
CA ASP A 292 2.48 0.16 -9.59
C ASP A 292 3.80 -0.35 -8.99
N SER A 293 3.80 -1.48 -8.31
CA SER A 293 4.97 -2.10 -7.72
C SER A 293 6.09 -2.36 -8.73
N TYR A 294 7.32 -2.43 -8.23
CA TYR A 294 8.49 -2.70 -9.06
C TYR A 294 8.58 -4.19 -9.42
N GLU A 295 7.83 -4.60 -10.43
CA GLU A 295 7.75 -6.01 -10.85
C GLU A 295 8.78 -6.40 -11.93
N VAL A 296 9.88 -5.68 -12.02
CA VAL A 296 11.06 -6.16 -12.77
C VAL A 296 11.70 -7.34 -12.06
N ASP A 297 11.50 -7.48 -10.76
CA ASP A 297 12.05 -8.52 -9.89
C ASP A 297 11.40 -9.89 -10.08
N ASP A 298 10.20 -9.99 -10.63
CA ASP A 298 9.52 -11.26 -10.86
C ASP A 298 9.95 -11.97 -12.15
N ALA A 299 10.86 -11.36 -12.94
CA ALA A 299 11.41 -11.90 -14.17
C ALA A 299 12.59 -12.85 -13.93
N PHE A 300 12.99 -13.62 -14.95
CA PHE A 300 14.15 -14.49 -14.85
C PHE A 300 15.47 -13.68 -14.94
N GLY A 301 16.31 -13.84 -13.95
CA GLY A 301 17.55 -13.09 -13.78
C GLY A 301 17.33 -11.73 -13.13
N GLU A 302 18.38 -10.96 -13.03
CA GLU A 302 18.39 -9.68 -12.31
C GLU A 302 18.55 -8.52 -13.29
N ALA A 303 17.68 -7.53 -13.25
CA ALA A 303 17.92 -6.24 -13.90
C ALA A 303 18.86 -5.43 -13.00
N SER A 304 20.14 -5.72 -13.06
CA SER A 304 21.14 -5.28 -12.08
C SER A 304 22.14 -4.26 -12.63
N TRP A 305 21.93 -3.75 -13.84
CA TRP A 305 22.91 -2.96 -14.55
C TRP A 305 22.30 -1.81 -15.36
N THR A 306 23.10 -0.79 -15.61
CA THR A 306 22.84 0.26 -16.59
C THR A 306 24.13 0.58 -17.33
N PRO A 307 24.13 1.10 -18.58
CA PRO A 307 25.34 1.37 -19.36
C PRO A 307 26.39 2.20 -18.63
N ASP A 308 25.97 3.23 -17.89
CA ASP A 308 26.87 4.15 -17.20
C ASP A 308 27.23 3.71 -15.77
N PHE A 309 26.89 2.49 -15.37
CA PHE A 309 27.00 2.02 -13.99
C PHE A 309 28.40 2.18 -13.39
N LEU A 310 29.45 1.84 -14.13
CA LEU A 310 30.84 1.95 -13.64
C LEU A 310 31.24 3.41 -13.37
N THR A 311 30.78 4.33 -14.20
CA THR A 311 31.01 5.77 -14.03
C THR A 311 30.24 6.32 -12.86
N GLU A 312 28.97 5.97 -12.75
CA GLU A 312 28.09 6.35 -11.64
C GLU A 312 28.63 5.81 -10.31
N PHE A 313 29.03 4.54 -10.28
CA PHE A 313 29.63 3.93 -9.10
C PHE A 313 30.88 4.70 -8.67
N LYS A 314 31.81 4.94 -9.59
CA LYS A 314 33.06 5.66 -9.30
C LYS A 314 32.80 7.07 -8.75
N THR A 315 31.87 7.77 -9.36
CA THR A 315 31.50 9.14 -8.95
C THR A 315 30.90 9.16 -7.55
N ARG A 316 30.01 8.22 -7.26
CA ARG A 316 29.26 8.17 -5.99
C ARG A 316 30.05 7.53 -4.85
N ARG A 317 30.84 6.50 -5.15
CA ARG A 317 31.60 5.73 -4.16
C ARG A 317 33.07 6.13 -4.01
N GLY A 318 33.58 6.97 -4.90
CA GLY A 318 34.94 7.53 -4.80
C GLY A 318 36.06 6.57 -5.19
N TYR A 319 35.75 5.39 -5.74
CA TYR A 319 36.72 4.43 -6.24
C TYR A 319 36.18 3.67 -7.46
N ASP A 320 37.08 3.05 -8.20
CA ASP A 320 36.75 2.31 -9.42
C ASP A 320 36.37 0.85 -9.06
N LEU A 321 35.10 0.46 -9.30
CA LEU A 321 34.60 -0.89 -9.03
C LEU A 321 35.42 -1.96 -9.77
N ARG A 322 35.94 -1.62 -10.94
CA ARG A 322 36.76 -2.54 -11.74
C ARG A 322 38.01 -3.04 -10.99
N ASN A 323 38.49 -2.30 -10.00
CA ASN A 323 39.63 -2.73 -9.17
C ASN A 323 39.25 -3.79 -8.13
N PHE A 324 37.92 -4.03 -7.91
CA PHE A 324 37.39 -4.85 -6.83
C PHE A 324 36.40 -5.93 -7.31
N LEU A 325 36.44 -6.33 -8.60
CA LEU A 325 35.52 -7.36 -9.12
C LEU A 325 35.64 -8.70 -8.36
N PRO A 326 36.83 -9.20 -7.97
CA PRO A 326 36.91 -10.39 -7.13
C PRO A 326 36.15 -10.23 -5.80
N ALA A 327 36.22 -9.07 -5.17
CA ALA A 327 35.51 -8.76 -3.93
C ALA A 327 33.99 -8.70 -4.17
N LEU A 328 33.54 -8.04 -5.24
CA LEU A 328 32.13 -7.96 -5.60
C LEU A 328 31.50 -9.37 -5.74
N PHE A 329 32.22 -10.28 -6.39
CA PHE A 329 31.74 -11.66 -6.58
C PHE A 329 32.09 -12.60 -5.43
N GLY A 330 32.67 -12.10 -4.35
CA GLY A 330 33.01 -12.89 -3.16
C GLY A 330 34.20 -13.86 -3.36
N ALA A 331 34.97 -13.63 -4.42
CA ALA A 331 36.18 -14.41 -4.78
C ALA A 331 37.45 -13.80 -4.19
N THR A 332 37.41 -13.29 -2.97
CA THR A 332 38.56 -12.78 -2.21
C THR A 332 38.56 -13.37 -0.81
N ASP A 333 39.76 -13.48 -0.22
CA ASP A 333 39.92 -13.92 1.18
C ASP A 333 39.50 -12.85 2.18
N ASP A 334 39.59 -11.58 1.81
CA ASP A 334 39.08 -10.46 2.60
C ASP A 334 37.57 -10.36 2.52
N LYS A 335 36.89 -11.06 3.43
CA LYS A 335 35.41 -11.09 3.48
C LYS A 335 34.82 -9.74 3.82
N LEU A 336 35.49 -8.94 4.64
CA LEU A 336 35.01 -7.61 5.01
C LEU A 336 35.08 -6.64 3.82
N GLN A 337 36.17 -6.68 3.04
CA GLN A 337 36.27 -5.95 1.79
C GLN A 337 35.16 -6.35 0.82
N ALA A 338 34.91 -7.66 0.67
CA ALA A 338 33.82 -8.16 -0.19
C ALA A 338 32.45 -7.64 0.25
N THR A 339 32.20 -7.62 1.56
CA THR A 339 30.96 -7.06 2.13
C THR A 339 30.82 -5.57 1.83
N ARG A 340 31.88 -4.78 2.02
CA ARG A 340 31.86 -3.33 1.79
C ARG A 340 31.65 -2.98 0.31
N VAL A 341 32.26 -3.71 -0.61
CA VAL A 341 32.07 -3.53 -2.05
C VAL A 341 30.62 -3.86 -2.44
N LEU A 342 30.03 -4.90 -1.85
CA LEU A 342 28.64 -5.26 -2.08
C LEU A 342 27.66 -4.19 -1.55
N ILE A 343 27.92 -3.66 -0.35
CA ILE A 343 27.16 -2.53 0.20
C ILE A 343 27.20 -1.35 -0.79
N ASP A 344 28.38 -0.96 -1.24
CA ASP A 344 28.57 0.17 -2.16
C ASP A 344 27.87 -0.07 -3.51
N TYR A 345 27.89 -1.31 -4.01
CA TYR A 345 27.16 -1.70 -5.22
C TYR A 345 25.65 -1.51 -5.07
N ARG A 346 25.06 -2.08 -4.02
CA ARG A 346 23.62 -2.02 -3.73
C ARG A 346 23.16 -0.60 -3.40
N GLN A 347 23.98 0.15 -2.66
CA GLN A 347 23.72 1.56 -2.40
C GLN A 347 23.74 2.38 -3.69
N THR A 348 24.61 2.04 -4.66
CA THR A 348 24.64 2.73 -5.97
C THR A 348 23.34 2.44 -6.75
N ILE A 349 22.88 1.20 -6.79
CA ILE A 349 21.58 0.84 -7.39
C ILE A 349 20.44 1.62 -6.75
N SER A 350 20.42 1.69 -5.41
CA SER A 350 19.42 2.44 -4.65
C SER A 350 19.43 3.94 -4.98
N ASP A 351 20.59 4.55 -5.04
CA ASP A 351 20.73 5.97 -5.38
C ASP A 351 20.26 6.25 -6.81
N LEU A 352 20.63 5.38 -7.77
CA LEU A 352 20.23 5.53 -9.17
C LEU A 352 18.71 5.41 -9.34
N LEU A 353 18.07 4.45 -8.68
CA LEU A 353 16.63 4.28 -8.75
C LEU A 353 15.88 5.47 -8.14
N LEU A 354 16.40 6.01 -7.04
CA LEU A 354 15.82 7.20 -6.42
C LEU A 354 15.95 8.42 -7.34
N GLU A 355 17.16 8.76 -7.74
CA GLU A 355 17.46 10.02 -8.42
C GLU A 355 17.08 10.01 -9.90
N ASN A 356 17.41 8.91 -10.61
CA ASN A 356 17.22 8.81 -12.05
C ASN A 356 15.82 8.39 -12.47
N TYR A 357 15.05 7.81 -11.56
CA TYR A 357 13.67 7.40 -11.84
C TYR A 357 12.66 8.16 -10.98
N THR A 358 12.63 7.93 -9.66
CA THR A 358 11.55 8.44 -8.81
C THR A 358 11.55 9.98 -8.74
N GLU A 359 12.69 10.61 -8.45
CA GLU A 359 12.79 12.06 -8.38
C GLU A 359 12.64 12.72 -9.77
N ALA A 360 13.22 12.10 -10.82
CA ALA A 360 13.07 12.59 -12.18
C ALA A 360 11.61 12.57 -12.63
N TRP A 361 10.88 11.48 -12.35
CA TRP A 361 9.46 11.36 -12.63
C TRP A 361 8.64 12.36 -11.82
N HIS A 362 8.92 12.50 -10.53
CA HIS A 362 8.27 13.49 -9.66
C HIS A 362 8.42 14.91 -10.20
N LYS A 363 9.65 15.30 -10.53
CA LYS A 363 9.95 16.62 -11.11
C LYS A 363 9.20 16.86 -12.42
N TRP A 364 9.14 15.85 -13.29
CA TRP A 364 8.39 15.95 -14.55
C TRP A 364 6.89 16.14 -14.31
N ALA A 365 6.30 15.38 -13.40
CA ALA A 365 4.87 15.49 -13.02
C ALA A 365 4.55 16.85 -12.40
N GLN A 366 5.41 17.34 -11.48
CA GLN A 366 5.28 18.68 -10.90
C GLN A 366 5.32 19.78 -11.96
N GLY A 367 6.17 19.63 -12.99
CA GLY A 367 6.22 20.55 -14.13
C GLY A 367 4.89 20.64 -14.91
N LYS A 368 4.03 19.64 -14.74
CA LYS A 368 2.66 19.60 -15.31
C LYS A 368 1.57 19.95 -14.28
N GLY A 369 1.95 20.33 -13.07
CA GLY A 369 1.01 20.57 -11.97
C GLY A 369 0.27 19.32 -11.51
N LYS A 370 0.91 18.14 -11.62
CA LYS A 370 0.35 16.84 -11.23
C LYS A 370 1.14 16.25 -10.07
N LEU A 371 0.45 15.43 -9.28
CA LEU A 371 1.06 14.62 -8.24
C LEU A 371 1.56 13.29 -8.83
N ILE A 372 2.46 12.64 -8.09
CA ILE A 372 2.76 11.23 -8.31
C ILE A 372 2.33 10.39 -7.11
N ARG A 373 1.73 9.25 -7.40
CA ARG A 373 1.40 8.20 -6.45
C ARG A 373 2.16 6.94 -6.84
N ASN A 374 2.91 6.36 -5.91
CA ASN A 374 3.87 5.33 -6.23
C ASN A 374 3.89 4.20 -5.21
N GLN A 375 3.90 2.97 -5.70
CA GLN A 375 4.26 1.78 -4.94
C GLN A 375 5.76 1.53 -5.10
N ALA A 376 6.51 1.75 -4.03
CA ALA A 376 7.96 1.60 -4.06
C ALA A 376 8.45 0.18 -3.68
N HIS A 377 7.56 -0.65 -3.17
CA HIS A 377 7.90 -2.02 -2.79
C HIS A 377 8.24 -2.88 -4.02
N GLY A 378 8.98 -3.96 -3.80
CA GLY A 378 9.62 -4.75 -4.85
C GLY A 378 10.92 -4.16 -5.38
N SER A 379 11.23 -2.91 -5.09
CA SER A 379 12.42 -2.21 -5.60
C SER A 379 13.73 -2.71 -4.97
N PRO A 380 14.83 -2.77 -5.73
CA PRO A 380 16.16 -3.09 -5.22
C PRO A 380 16.84 -1.86 -4.56
N ALA A 381 16.11 -1.14 -3.73
CA ALA A 381 16.49 0.15 -3.16
C ALA A 381 15.91 0.35 -1.76
N ASN A 382 16.36 1.40 -1.07
CA ASN A 382 15.72 1.86 0.16
C ASN A 382 14.31 2.38 -0.15
N ILE A 383 13.30 1.52 0.02
CA ILE A 383 11.89 1.87 -0.29
C ILE A 383 11.36 3.04 0.54
N LEU A 384 11.93 3.28 1.74
CA LEU A 384 11.53 4.41 2.57
C LEU A 384 11.92 5.76 1.93
N ASP A 385 13.09 5.82 1.28
CA ASP A 385 13.53 7.00 0.55
C ASP A 385 12.73 7.18 -0.76
N LEU A 386 12.41 6.09 -1.46
CA LEU A 386 11.56 6.13 -2.64
C LEU A 386 10.16 6.66 -2.31
N TYR A 387 9.55 6.17 -1.22
CA TYR A 387 8.29 6.70 -0.72
C TYR A 387 8.38 8.16 -0.30
N ALA A 388 9.50 8.56 0.30
CA ALA A 388 9.73 9.95 0.68
C ALA A 388 9.83 10.89 -0.54
N ALA A 389 10.26 10.40 -1.69
CA ALA A 389 10.37 11.16 -2.93
C ALA A 389 9.05 11.32 -3.71
N THR A 390 7.97 10.66 -3.28
CA THR A 390 6.65 10.73 -3.95
C THR A 390 5.69 11.66 -3.23
N ASP A 391 4.66 12.20 -3.92
CA ASP A 391 3.64 13.02 -3.26
C ASP A 391 2.70 12.17 -2.41
N ILE A 392 2.30 10.99 -2.91
CA ILE A 392 1.40 10.06 -2.24
C ILE A 392 2.05 8.68 -2.21
N PRO A 393 2.75 8.31 -1.13
CA PRO A 393 3.26 6.96 -0.94
C PRO A 393 2.12 5.96 -0.87
N GLU A 394 2.22 4.84 -1.59
CA GLU A 394 1.19 3.79 -1.59
C GLU A 394 1.74 2.44 -1.13
N ALA A 395 1.07 1.84 -0.16
CA ALA A 395 1.38 0.52 0.35
C ALA A 395 0.36 -0.52 -0.10
N GLU A 396 0.80 -1.76 -0.17
CA GLU A 396 0.01 -2.95 -0.42
C GLU A 396 0.20 -3.98 0.72
N GLY A 397 -0.67 -4.98 0.80
CA GLY A 397 -0.56 -6.12 1.69
C GLY A 397 -1.42 -6.04 2.94
N THR A 398 -1.23 -6.99 3.84
CA THR A 398 -2.07 -7.18 5.03
C THR A 398 -1.29 -7.12 6.34
N ASP A 399 -0.03 -6.73 6.30
CA ASP A 399 0.84 -6.57 7.48
C ASP A 399 1.01 -5.08 7.81
N ILE A 400 0.66 -4.71 9.04
CA ILE A 400 0.76 -3.34 9.54
C ILE A 400 2.18 -2.78 9.48
N LEU A 401 3.21 -3.61 9.73
CA LEU A 401 4.62 -3.19 9.69
C LEU A 401 5.09 -2.93 8.25
N ARG A 402 4.57 -3.68 7.27
CA ARG A 402 4.79 -3.41 5.84
C ARG A 402 4.14 -2.08 5.43
N VAL A 403 2.88 -1.90 5.81
CA VAL A 403 2.11 -0.68 5.50
C VAL A 403 2.78 0.57 6.05
N LYS A 404 3.43 0.47 7.22
CA LYS A 404 4.12 1.59 7.87
C LYS A 404 5.30 2.16 7.07
N PHE A 405 5.86 1.48 6.08
CA PHE A 405 6.91 2.08 5.25
C PHE A 405 6.38 3.30 4.48
N ALA A 406 5.21 3.19 3.87
CA ALA A 406 4.59 4.31 3.13
C ALA A 406 4.10 5.41 4.07
N SER A 407 3.39 5.06 5.15
CA SER A 407 2.87 6.05 6.09
C SER A 407 3.98 6.77 6.87
N SER A 408 5.05 6.08 7.28
CA SER A 408 6.20 6.69 7.94
C SER A 408 6.91 7.69 7.04
N ALA A 409 7.14 7.34 5.77
CA ALA A 409 7.71 8.26 4.80
C ALA A 409 6.84 9.52 4.63
N ALA A 410 5.51 9.35 4.56
CA ALA A 410 4.59 10.48 4.50
C ALA A 410 4.65 11.36 5.76
N HIS A 411 4.63 10.75 6.94
CA HIS A 411 4.68 11.47 8.22
C HIS A 411 5.98 12.25 8.38
N VAL A 412 7.13 11.59 8.19
CA VAL A 412 8.47 12.19 8.37
C VAL A 412 8.71 13.33 7.39
N THR A 413 8.16 13.26 6.19
CA THR A 413 8.30 14.30 5.16
C THR A 413 7.15 15.31 5.11
N GLY A 414 6.17 15.22 6.04
CA GLY A 414 5.08 16.19 6.15
C GLY A 414 4.01 16.08 5.07
N LYS A 415 3.87 14.91 4.42
CA LYS A 415 2.83 14.69 3.42
C LYS A 415 1.48 14.41 4.09
N LEU A 416 0.44 14.97 3.52
CA LEU A 416 -0.92 14.80 4.04
C LEU A 416 -1.45 13.38 3.82
N LEU A 417 -1.18 12.80 2.65
CA LEU A 417 -1.77 11.55 2.20
C LEU A 417 -0.75 10.42 2.16
N SER A 418 -1.19 9.25 2.60
CA SER A 418 -0.60 7.96 2.32
C SER A 418 -1.71 7.03 1.87
N SER A 419 -1.52 6.34 0.75
CA SER A 419 -2.55 5.53 0.12
C SER A 419 -2.29 4.04 0.23
N SER A 420 -3.28 3.24 -0.13
CA SER A 420 -3.18 1.79 -0.17
C SER A 420 -3.75 1.21 -1.45
N GLU A 421 -3.19 0.11 -1.88
CA GLU A 421 -3.86 -0.88 -2.70
C GLU A 421 -4.57 -1.88 -1.77
N ALA A 422 -5.88 -1.77 -1.65
CA ALA A 422 -6.64 -2.48 -0.63
C ALA A 422 -7.47 -3.64 -1.21
N ALA A 423 -7.46 -4.77 -0.51
CA ALA A 423 -8.22 -5.98 -0.81
C ALA A 423 -7.80 -6.72 -2.10
N THR A 424 -6.56 -6.53 -2.55
CA THR A 424 -5.92 -7.41 -3.53
C THR A 424 -5.77 -8.80 -2.90
N TRP A 425 -6.22 -9.83 -3.52
CA TRP A 425 -6.09 -11.19 -2.98
C TRP A 425 -6.62 -11.38 -1.53
N GLU A 426 -7.67 -10.63 -1.11
CA GLU A 426 -8.23 -10.80 0.24
C GLU A 426 -8.66 -12.25 0.51
N ASN A 427 -9.29 -12.88 -0.50
CA ASN A 427 -9.58 -14.31 -0.59
C ASN A 427 -9.35 -14.78 -2.03
N ASP A 428 -9.71 -16.02 -2.36
CA ASP A 428 -9.87 -16.42 -3.74
C ASP A 428 -11.10 -15.77 -4.39
N HIS A 429 -11.16 -15.82 -5.71
CA HIS A 429 -12.20 -15.19 -6.52
C HIS A 429 -13.60 -15.52 -6.01
N PHE A 430 -14.45 -14.50 -5.97
CA PHE A 430 -15.86 -14.57 -5.59
C PHE A 430 -16.17 -14.98 -4.13
N LEU A 431 -15.15 -15.08 -3.26
CA LEU A 431 -15.33 -15.49 -1.86
C LEU A 431 -15.39 -14.31 -0.88
N SER A 432 -14.81 -13.16 -1.21
CA SER A 432 -14.72 -12.04 -0.28
C SER A 432 -16.07 -11.36 -0.07
N SER A 433 -16.37 -11.08 1.21
CA SER A 433 -17.47 -10.25 1.65
C SER A 433 -17.03 -8.82 1.94
N LEU A 434 -17.97 -7.88 2.10
CA LEU A 434 -17.69 -6.52 2.55
C LEU A 434 -17.08 -6.51 3.97
N SER A 435 -17.37 -7.50 4.81
CA SER A 435 -16.75 -7.68 6.12
C SER A 435 -15.25 -7.99 6.01
N ASP A 436 -14.87 -8.85 5.07
CA ASP A 436 -13.45 -9.18 4.83
C ASP A 436 -12.69 -7.95 4.35
N VAL A 437 -13.26 -7.21 3.40
CA VAL A 437 -12.68 -5.96 2.91
C VAL A 437 -12.55 -4.93 4.03
N LYS A 438 -13.57 -4.78 4.90
CA LYS A 438 -13.46 -3.89 6.07
C LYS A 438 -12.29 -4.25 6.96
N LYS A 439 -12.10 -5.53 7.23
CA LYS A 439 -11.00 -6.02 8.07
C LYS A 439 -9.64 -5.69 7.47
N ALA A 440 -9.47 -5.85 6.14
CA ALA A 440 -8.27 -5.45 5.45
C ALA A 440 -8.03 -3.93 5.54
N LEU A 441 -9.08 -3.12 5.35
CA LEU A 441 -9.00 -1.66 5.46
C LEU A 441 -8.63 -1.20 6.88
N ASP A 442 -9.10 -1.89 7.91
CA ASP A 442 -8.75 -1.57 9.30
C ASP A 442 -7.24 -1.68 9.55
N VAL A 443 -6.57 -2.66 8.93
CA VAL A 443 -5.10 -2.80 9.00
C VAL A 443 -4.42 -1.59 8.37
N PHE A 444 -4.88 -1.15 7.20
CA PHE A 444 -4.34 0.05 6.55
C PHE A 444 -4.54 1.30 7.41
N LEU A 445 -5.74 1.49 7.95
CA LEU A 445 -6.03 2.64 8.84
C LEU A 445 -5.15 2.65 10.08
N LEU A 446 -4.95 1.50 10.73
CA LEU A 446 -4.04 1.33 11.87
C LEU A 446 -2.56 1.50 11.48
N GLY A 447 -2.21 1.16 10.26
CA GLY A 447 -0.87 1.36 9.69
C GLY A 447 -0.56 2.82 9.32
N GLY A 448 -1.53 3.73 9.43
CA GLY A 448 -1.36 5.15 9.13
C GLY A 448 -1.78 5.58 7.73
N ILE A 449 -2.36 4.65 6.96
CA ILE A 449 -2.97 4.99 5.67
C ILE A 449 -4.25 5.79 5.90
N ASN A 450 -4.43 6.82 5.12
CA ASN A 450 -5.60 7.70 5.22
C ASN A 450 -6.26 8.01 3.88
N HIS A 451 -5.86 7.30 2.81
CA HIS A 451 -6.40 7.45 1.46
C HIS A 451 -6.47 6.10 0.75
N ASN A 452 -7.51 5.32 1.02
CA ASN A 452 -7.62 3.94 0.54
C ASN A 452 -8.14 3.85 -0.89
N PHE A 453 -7.47 3.01 -1.70
CA PHE A 453 -7.88 2.59 -3.03
C PHE A 453 -8.26 1.11 -3.00
N TYR A 454 -9.44 0.78 -3.45
CA TYR A 454 -9.81 -0.63 -3.66
C TYR A 454 -9.09 -1.20 -4.89
N HIS A 455 -8.71 -2.45 -4.80
CA HIS A 455 -8.21 -3.23 -5.92
C HIS A 455 -9.20 -4.35 -6.25
N GLY A 456 -10.10 -4.25 -7.23
CA GLY A 456 -10.44 -2.96 -7.85
C GLY A 456 -11.71 -3.12 -8.67
N ALA A 457 -11.95 -2.21 -9.56
CA ALA A 457 -13.14 -2.16 -10.41
C ALA A 457 -12.76 -2.36 -11.88
N ASN A 458 -13.52 -3.20 -12.59
CA ASN A 458 -13.35 -3.39 -14.04
C ASN A 458 -14.31 -2.48 -14.78
N TYR A 459 -13.86 -1.88 -15.88
CA TYR A 459 -14.79 -1.37 -16.87
C TYR A 459 -15.63 -2.54 -17.39
N THR A 460 -16.93 -2.40 -17.29
CA THR A 460 -17.88 -3.42 -17.78
C THR A 460 -19.03 -2.72 -18.48
N PRO A 461 -19.29 -3.00 -19.75
CA PRO A 461 -20.49 -2.48 -20.42
C PRO A 461 -21.77 -2.90 -19.69
N LYS A 462 -22.78 -2.02 -19.69
CA LYS A 462 -24.03 -2.25 -18.96
C LYS A 462 -24.74 -3.54 -19.36
N ASP A 463 -24.62 -3.94 -20.63
CA ASP A 463 -25.22 -5.14 -21.22
C ASP A 463 -24.31 -6.37 -21.21
N ALA A 464 -23.14 -6.27 -20.60
CA ALA A 464 -22.24 -7.41 -20.47
C ALA A 464 -22.88 -8.55 -19.68
N ALA A 465 -22.70 -9.77 -20.15
CA ALA A 465 -23.16 -10.96 -19.44
C ALA A 465 -22.49 -11.08 -18.06
N TRP A 466 -23.24 -11.59 -17.09
CA TRP A 466 -22.70 -11.84 -15.75
C TRP A 466 -21.52 -12.82 -15.81
N PRO A 467 -20.41 -12.59 -15.06
CA PRO A 467 -20.21 -11.63 -13.99
C PRO A 467 -19.74 -10.23 -14.45
N GLY A 468 -19.77 -9.92 -15.73
CA GLY A 468 -19.14 -8.77 -16.32
C GLY A 468 -17.70 -9.07 -16.73
N TRP A 469 -16.94 -8.03 -17.02
CA TRP A 469 -15.51 -8.16 -17.24
C TRP A 469 -14.81 -8.25 -15.88
N ILE A 470 -13.83 -9.10 -15.78
CA ILE A 470 -13.17 -9.44 -14.50
C ILE A 470 -11.66 -9.40 -14.61
N PHE A 471 -11.02 -9.03 -13.53
CA PHE A 471 -9.58 -9.03 -13.39
C PHE A 471 -9.08 -10.32 -12.73
N TYR A 472 -7.82 -10.68 -12.95
CA TYR A 472 -7.26 -11.93 -12.46
C TYR A 472 -7.01 -11.97 -10.94
N ALA A 473 -6.96 -10.83 -10.27
CA ALA A 473 -6.85 -10.74 -8.81
C ALA A 473 -8.23 -10.61 -8.16
N ALA A 474 -8.36 -11.06 -6.92
CA ALA A 474 -9.64 -11.16 -6.24
C ALA A 474 -10.20 -9.82 -5.79
N VAL A 475 -11.48 -9.82 -5.51
CA VAL A 475 -12.50 -8.84 -5.19
C VAL A 475 -12.83 -7.91 -6.37
N HIS A 476 -14.05 -8.10 -6.90
CA HIS A 476 -14.57 -7.32 -8.00
C HIS A 476 -15.56 -6.27 -7.49
N PHE A 477 -15.15 -5.01 -7.41
CA PHE A 477 -15.99 -3.88 -6.96
C PHE A 477 -16.76 -3.30 -8.13
N THR A 478 -17.68 -4.08 -8.68
CA THR A 478 -18.48 -3.71 -9.86
C THR A 478 -19.97 -3.84 -9.62
N PRO A 479 -20.82 -3.15 -10.41
CA PRO A 479 -22.27 -3.29 -10.32
C PRO A 479 -22.83 -4.70 -10.51
N ASN A 480 -22.04 -5.62 -11.06
CA ASN A 480 -22.39 -7.02 -11.27
C ASN A 480 -22.23 -7.88 -10.01
N ASN A 481 -21.50 -7.37 -8.99
CA ASN A 481 -21.37 -8.08 -7.73
C ASN A 481 -22.65 -7.97 -6.89
N SER A 482 -23.05 -9.07 -6.24
CA SER A 482 -24.28 -9.11 -5.46
C SER A 482 -24.28 -8.17 -4.25
N PHE A 483 -23.13 -7.83 -3.70
CA PHE A 483 -23.02 -6.86 -2.61
C PHE A 483 -23.09 -5.39 -3.05
N TRP A 484 -23.18 -5.10 -4.36
CA TRP A 484 -23.05 -3.73 -4.89
C TRP A 484 -23.99 -2.72 -4.22
N ASP A 485 -25.25 -3.13 -4.02
CA ASP A 485 -26.26 -2.25 -3.40
C ASP A 485 -25.94 -1.94 -1.92
N ASP A 486 -25.08 -2.73 -1.28
CA ASP A 486 -24.67 -2.58 0.12
C ASP A 486 -23.29 -1.95 0.28
N PHE A 487 -22.56 -1.79 -0.84
CA PHE A 487 -21.18 -1.29 -0.86
C PHE A 487 -21.04 0.14 -0.29
N SER A 488 -22.07 0.96 -0.43
CA SER A 488 -22.09 2.32 0.14
C SER A 488 -21.96 2.34 1.65
N ALA A 489 -22.37 1.29 2.37
CA ALA A 489 -22.20 1.20 3.82
C ALA A 489 -20.71 1.13 4.20
N LEU A 490 -19.93 0.32 3.49
CA LEU A 490 -18.48 0.25 3.67
C LEU A 490 -17.82 1.58 3.28
N ASN A 491 -18.22 2.17 2.14
CA ASN A 491 -17.66 3.44 1.69
C ASN A 491 -17.91 4.59 2.66
N ASN A 492 -19.07 4.62 3.30
CA ASN A 492 -19.39 5.58 4.36
C ASN A 492 -18.52 5.38 5.60
N TYR A 493 -18.27 4.13 6.00
CA TYR A 493 -17.35 3.79 7.09
C TYR A 493 -15.94 4.34 6.81
N VAL A 494 -15.41 4.06 5.61
CA VAL A 494 -14.08 4.51 5.19
C VAL A 494 -14.03 6.04 5.13
N ALA A 495 -15.02 6.67 4.52
CA ALA A 495 -15.07 8.13 4.39
C ALA A 495 -15.09 8.84 5.75
N ARG A 496 -15.87 8.34 6.72
CA ARG A 496 -15.89 8.85 8.09
C ARG A 496 -14.55 8.66 8.80
N SER A 497 -13.94 7.48 8.68
CA SER A 497 -12.63 7.20 9.27
C SER A 497 -11.54 8.11 8.66
N GLN A 498 -11.46 8.19 7.34
CA GLN A 498 -10.50 9.02 6.63
C GLN A 498 -10.71 10.52 6.89
N SER A 499 -11.95 10.96 7.12
CA SER A 499 -12.23 12.37 7.42
C SER A 499 -11.53 12.86 8.70
N PHE A 500 -11.33 12.01 9.68
CA PHE A 500 -10.51 12.29 10.86
C PHE A 500 -9.02 12.04 10.60
N LEU A 501 -8.67 10.94 9.94
CA LEU A 501 -7.28 10.57 9.72
C LEU A 501 -6.54 11.48 8.72
N GLN A 502 -7.26 12.29 7.96
CA GLN A 502 -6.70 13.37 7.14
C GLN A 502 -6.68 14.73 7.86
N LYS A 503 -7.08 14.79 9.16
CA LYS A 503 -6.98 16.01 9.98
C LYS A 503 -5.80 15.94 10.94
N GLY A 504 -5.29 17.10 11.31
CA GLY A 504 -4.17 17.19 12.23
C GLY A 504 -2.89 16.58 11.67
N LYS A 505 -1.97 16.20 12.57
CA LYS A 505 -0.66 15.63 12.24
C LYS A 505 -0.53 14.26 12.89
N ALA A 506 0.26 13.38 12.32
CA ALA A 506 0.59 12.10 12.98
C ALA A 506 1.21 12.39 14.37
N ASP A 507 0.87 11.57 15.35
CA ASP A 507 1.30 11.72 16.74
C ASP A 507 2.02 10.47 17.22
N ASN A 508 3.21 10.25 16.66
CA ASN A 508 4.11 9.18 17.02
C ASN A 508 5.24 9.69 17.90
N ASP A 509 5.68 8.87 18.85
CA ASP A 509 6.70 9.27 19.83
C ASP A 509 8.13 8.89 19.40
N ILE A 510 8.28 7.88 18.53
CA ILE A 510 9.53 7.20 18.23
C ILE A 510 9.80 7.23 16.74
N LEU A 511 11.04 7.55 16.35
CA LEU A 511 11.59 7.27 15.04
C LEU A 511 12.45 6.01 15.13
N LEU A 512 12.05 4.93 14.47
CA LEU A 512 12.81 3.69 14.40
C LEU A 512 13.72 3.71 13.18
N TYR A 513 15.04 3.71 13.42
CA TYR A 513 16.05 3.72 12.36
C TYR A 513 16.03 2.44 11.53
N LEU A 514 16.06 2.60 10.21
CA LEU A 514 16.13 1.51 9.22
C LEU A 514 17.60 1.25 8.83
N PRO A 515 18.22 0.15 9.28
CA PRO A 515 19.64 -0.12 9.04
C PRO A 515 19.88 -0.72 7.65
N MET A 516 19.78 0.09 6.60
CA MET A 516 19.92 -0.37 5.20
C MET A 516 21.30 -0.93 4.90
N ALA A 517 22.37 -0.37 5.49
CA ALA A 517 23.73 -0.85 5.28
C ALA A 517 23.91 -2.32 5.71
N ASP A 518 23.31 -2.71 6.84
CA ASP A 518 23.34 -4.10 7.31
C ASP A 518 22.61 -5.03 6.36
N SER A 519 21.46 -4.59 5.86
CA SER A 519 20.71 -5.37 4.86
C SER A 519 21.48 -5.48 3.53
N TYR A 520 22.18 -4.43 3.11
CA TYR A 520 23.04 -4.48 1.93
C TYR A 520 24.28 -5.37 2.13
N ALA A 521 24.72 -5.57 3.36
CA ALA A 521 25.86 -6.44 3.70
C ALA A 521 25.56 -7.94 3.52
N GLU A 522 24.30 -8.34 3.61
CA GLU A 522 23.90 -9.74 3.53
C GLU A 522 24.17 -10.30 2.14
N ARG A 523 25.08 -11.27 2.04
CA ARG A 523 25.41 -11.91 0.77
C ARG A 523 24.48 -13.07 0.49
N GLU A 524 23.75 -12.94 -0.62
CA GLU A 524 22.87 -13.95 -1.17
C GLU A 524 23.39 -14.45 -2.52
N LYS A 525 22.65 -15.34 -3.17
CA LYS A 525 22.96 -15.80 -4.54
C LYS A 525 22.83 -14.65 -5.55
N ALA A 526 21.83 -13.82 -5.36
CA ALA A 526 21.56 -12.63 -6.15
C ALA A 526 22.48 -11.47 -5.72
N ILE A 527 22.93 -10.68 -6.69
CA ILE A 527 23.78 -9.52 -6.38
C ILE A 527 22.95 -8.33 -5.89
N ILE A 528 21.74 -8.13 -6.44
CA ILE A 528 20.78 -7.16 -5.93
C ILE A 528 19.83 -7.83 -4.96
N ARG A 529 19.21 -7.03 -4.11
CA ARG A 529 18.21 -7.48 -3.14
C ARG A 529 17.00 -6.58 -3.23
N HIS A 530 15.82 -7.17 -3.31
CA HIS A 530 14.55 -6.46 -3.41
C HIS A 530 13.91 -6.30 -2.04
N TYR A 531 13.20 -5.20 -1.84
CA TYR A 531 12.62 -4.81 -0.56
C TYR A 531 11.10 -4.64 -0.67
N ASP A 532 10.39 -5.40 0.17
CA ASP A 532 8.94 -5.41 0.19
C ASP A 532 8.42 -5.45 1.64
N GLY A 533 8.89 -4.54 2.48
CA GLY A 533 8.59 -4.47 3.90
C GLY A 533 9.47 -5.41 4.75
N ILE A 534 8.94 -5.87 5.89
CA ILE A 534 9.72 -6.65 6.86
C ILE A 534 10.05 -8.05 6.32
N GLU A 535 9.06 -8.77 5.80
CA GLU A 535 9.21 -10.17 5.37
C GLU A 535 10.26 -10.34 4.27
N HIS A 536 10.31 -9.40 3.34
CA HIS A 536 11.30 -9.37 2.26
C HIS A 536 12.23 -8.17 2.43
N GLY A 537 13.37 -8.40 3.08
CA GLY A 537 14.41 -7.39 3.31
C GLY A 537 14.93 -7.34 4.74
N PHE A 538 14.09 -7.57 5.75
CA PHE A 538 14.47 -7.38 7.16
C PHE A 538 14.06 -8.53 8.09
N LYS A 539 13.63 -9.66 7.55
CA LYS A 539 13.22 -10.85 8.33
C LYS A 539 14.38 -11.36 9.18
N ASN A 540 14.07 -11.73 10.43
CA ASN A 540 15.03 -12.23 11.44
C ASN A 540 16.13 -11.22 11.83
N THR A 541 15.94 -9.93 11.55
CA THR A 541 16.88 -8.87 11.93
C THR A 541 16.50 -8.22 13.27
N PRO A 542 17.46 -7.50 13.91
CA PRO A 542 17.13 -6.64 15.06
C PRO A 542 16.07 -5.58 14.75
N PHE A 543 16.00 -5.10 13.52
CA PHE A 543 14.97 -4.13 13.08
C PHE A 543 13.56 -4.73 13.18
N GLU A 544 13.33 -5.94 12.61
CA GLU A 544 12.06 -6.64 12.74
C GLU A 544 11.69 -6.88 14.22
N HIS A 545 12.66 -7.34 15.01
CA HIS A 545 12.41 -7.59 16.44
C HIS A 545 11.93 -6.34 17.17
N VAL A 546 12.60 -5.20 16.97
CA VAL A 546 12.25 -3.93 17.61
C VAL A 546 10.91 -3.43 17.11
N ALA A 547 10.68 -3.40 15.78
CA ALA A 547 9.41 -2.96 15.19
C ALA A 547 8.21 -3.79 15.71
N THR A 548 8.38 -5.12 15.74
CA THR A 548 7.37 -6.05 16.27
C THR A 548 7.10 -5.82 17.75
N SER A 549 8.15 -5.61 18.55
CA SER A 549 8.04 -5.37 19.99
C SER A 549 7.32 -4.05 20.28
N LEU A 550 7.67 -2.98 19.57
CA LEU A 550 7.00 -1.68 19.69
C LEU A 550 5.50 -1.79 19.37
N ASN A 551 5.18 -2.42 18.24
CA ASN A 551 3.79 -2.59 17.80
C ASN A 551 2.96 -3.44 18.77
N LYS A 552 3.50 -4.57 19.23
CA LYS A 552 2.85 -5.45 20.21
C LYS A 552 2.63 -4.78 21.56
N SER A 553 3.56 -3.91 21.97
CA SER A 553 3.50 -3.22 23.26
C SER A 553 2.65 -1.95 23.22
N GLY A 554 2.21 -1.49 22.06
CA GLY A 554 1.38 -0.28 21.90
C GLY A 554 2.16 1.02 21.92
N TYR A 555 3.44 1.00 21.55
CA TYR A 555 4.21 2.21 21.29
C TYR A 555 3.91 2.77 19.90
N ALA A 556 3.81 4.09 19.81
CA ALA A 556 3.57 4.80 18.57
C ALA A 556 4.91 5.19 17.91
N PHE A 557 5.15 4.73 16.68
CA PHE A 557 6.43 4.93 15.99
C PHE A 557 6.27 5.08 14.48
N ASP A 558 7.26 5.72 13.86
CA ASP A 558 7.51 5.74 12.42
C ASP A 558 8.92 5.21 12.11
N TYR A 559 9.14 4.75 10.90
CA TYR A 559 10.48 4.42 10.40
C TYR A 559 11.20 5.68 9.92
N ILE A 560 12.55 5.65 9.96
CA ILE A 560 13.38 6.75 9.45
C ILE A 560 14.66 6.19 8.81
N SER A 561 15.01 6.73 7.63
CA SER A 561 16.24 6.39 6.91
C SER A 561 17.40 7.31 7.27
N ASP A 562 18.62 6.97 6.81
CA ASP A 562 19.80 7.83 6.93
C ASP A 562 19.56 9.22 6.31
N LYS A 563 19.05 9.28 5.08
CA LYS A 563 18.75 10.55 4.39
C LYS A 563 17.76 11.41 5.19
N GLN A 564 16.74 10.79 5.73
CA GLN A 564 15.72 11.49 6.52
C GLN A 564 16.26 11.95 7.87
N ILE A 565 17.13 11.17 8.53
CA ILE A 565 17.81 11.58 9.77
C ILE A 565 18.58 12.88 9.54
N LEU A 566 19.36 12.97 8.47
CA LEU A 566 20.16 14.16 8.16
C LEU A 566 19.32 15.43 7.98
N ALA A 567 18.03 15.30 7.67
CA ALA A 567 17.09 16.42 7.55
C ALA A 567 16.41 16.80 8.88
N THR A 568 16.69 16.10 9.98
CA THR A 568 16.07 16.38 11.29
C THR A 568 16.78 17.49 12.06
N SER A 569 16.10 18.07 13.02
CA SER A 569 16.63 19.09 13.95
C SER A 569 16.06 18.88 15.35
N VAL A 570 16.46 19.68 16.32
CA VAL A 570 15.93 19.65 17.69
C VAL A 570 15.26 20.97 18.05
N ALA A 571 14.06 20.89 18.62
CA ALA A 571 13.39 21.99 19.25
C ALA A 571 12.64 21.49 20.51
N ASN A 572 12.74 22.21 21.61
CA ASN A 572 12.12 21.84 22.89
C ASN A 572 12.49 20.42 23.36
N ASN A 573 13.75 20.01 23.19
CA ASN A 573 14.28 18.68 23.49
C ASN A 573 13.59 17.54 22.72
N GLN A 574 12.93 17.85 21.60
CA GLN A 574 12.30 16.88 20.72
C GLN A 574 12.92 16.95 19.34
N ILE A 575 12.97 15.80 18.68
CA ILE A 575 13.45 15.67 17.31
C ILE A 575 12.35 16.15 16.38
N LYS A 576 12.67 17.10 15.52
CA LYS A 576 11.77 17.67 14.51
C LYS A 576 12.07 17.06 13.15
N THR A 577 11.03 16.64 12.51
CA THR A 577 10.97 16.37 11.07
C THR A 577 10.27 17.57 10.38
N ALA A 578 9.58 17.39 9.25
CA ALA A 578 8.93 18.51 8.56
C ALA A 578 8.01 19.33 9.49
N ASP A 579 7.03 18.72 10.12
CA ASP A 579 6.12 19.41 11.03
C ASP A 579 5.62 18.55 12.21
N ILE A 580 6.30 17.44 12.46
CA ILE A 580 6.05 16.52 13.58
C ILE A 580 7.24 16.54 14.55
N SER A 581 6.96 16.22 15.81
CA SER A 581 7.95 16.12 16.88
C SER A 581 7.98 14.70 17.45
N TYR A 582 9.18 14.15 17.60
CA TYR A 582 9.41 12.85 18.19
C TYR A 582 10.28 12.97 19.44
N LYS A 583 10.12 12.05 20.39
CA LYS A 583 10.87 12.07 21.65
C LYS A 583 12.22 11.41 21.54
N THR A 584 12.38 10.47 20.62
CA THR A 584 13.63 9.73 20.42
C THR A 584 13.78 9.20 18.99
N ILE A 585 15.03 9.01 18.57
CA ILE A 585 15.38 8.05 17.51
C ILE A 585 15.84 6.78 18.22
N LEU A 586 15.21 5.65 17.91
CA LEU A 586 15.58 4.32 18.38
C LEU A 586 16.36 3.59 17.29
N VAL A 587 17.63 3.34 17.55
CA VAL A 587 18.51 2.59 16.66
C VAL A 587 18.50 1.12 17.11
N PRO A 588 18.06 0.16 16.27
CA PRO A 588 18.21 -1.26 16.57
C PRO A 588 19.68 -1.63 16.54
N ALA A 589 20.05 -2.80 17.05
CA ALA A 589 21.43 -3.28 16.95
C ALA A 589 21.85 -3.35 15.49
N ALA A 590 22.79 -2.52 15.10
CA ALA A 590 23.32 -2.40 13.75
C ALA A 590 24.82 -2.62 13.75
N GLU A 591 25.34 -3.28 12.72
CA GLU A 591 26.79 -3.43 12.53
C GLU A 591 27.35 -2.18 11.83
N PHE A 592 26.71 -1.77 10.74
CA PHE A 592 27.15 -0.64 9.94
C PHE A 592 26.22 0.56 10.08
N MET A 593 26.83 1.73 10.24
CA MET A 593 26.11 3.02 10.15
C MET A 593 26.99 4.04 9.42
N PRO A 594 26.43 4.83 8.49
CA PRO A 594 27.16 5.91 7.84
C PRO A 594 27.73 6.90 8.86
N LEU A 595 28.96 7.39 8.62
CA LEU A 595 29.63 8.35 9.50
C LEU A 595 28.81 9.62 9.73
N GLU A 596 28.23 10.15 8.66
CA GLU A 596 27.38 11.34 8.70
C GLU A 596 26.13 11.11 9.55
N THR A 597 25.55 9.91 9.52
CA THR A 597 24.38 9.57 10.34
C THR A 597 24.71 9.59 11.82
N ILE A 598 25.78 8.90 12.26
CA ILE A 598 26.14 8.91 13.68
C ILE A 598 26.55 10.32 14.15
N GLN A 599 27.28 11.09 13.33
CA GLN A 599 27.64 12.46 13.66
C GLN A 599 26.40 13.35 13.81
N HIS A 600 25.39 13.15 12.97
CA HIS A 600 24.13 13.90 13.07
C HIS A 600 23.33 13.48 14.32
N LEU A 601 23.26 12.20 14.65
CA LEU A 601 22.64 11.72 15.89
C LEU A 601 23.29 12.35 17.14
N LEU A 602 24.62 12.48 17.12
CA LEU A 602 25.37 13.16 18.20
C LEU A 602 25.03 14.65 18.27
N LYS A 603 24.94 15.31 17.13
CA LYS A 603 24.52 16.71 17.04
C LYS A 603 23.10 16.91 17.59
N LEU A 604 22.18 15.99 17.30
CA LEU A 604 20.83 16.02 17.87
C LEU A 604 20.86 15.84 19.40
N ALA A 605 21.68 14.91 19.90
CA ALA A 605 21.84 14.70 21.32
C ALA A 605 22.43 15.96 22.00
N ASP A 606 23.50 16.55 21.42
CA ASP A 606 24.09 17.80 21.92
C ASP A 606 23.06 18.94 22.03
N ALA A 607 22.15 19.02 21.05
CA ALA A 607 21.06 20.01 21.01
C ALA A 607 19.91 19.70 22.01
N GLY A 608 19.87 18.54 22.66
CA GLY A 608 18.92 18.19 23.71
C GLY A 608 18.03 16.97 23.43
N ALA A 609 18.23 16.24 22.33
CA ALA A 609 17.47 15.03 22.05
C ALA A 609 17.95 13.83 22.88
N ASN A 610 17.05 12.88 23.13
CA ASN A 610 17.40 11.54 23.58
C ASN A 610 17.56 10.63 22.35
N ILE A 611 18.72 9.99 22.20
CA ILE A 611 18.95 8.96 21.19
C ILE A 611 19.08 7.62 21.91
N THR A 612 18.32 6.65 21.48
CA THR A 612 18.23 5.35 22.14
C THR A 612 18.80 4.26 21.23
N PHE A 613 19.61 3.37 21.78
CA PHE A 613 20.22 2.24 21.08
C PHE A 613 19.78 0.93 21.74
N TYR A 614 19.20 0.05 20.96
CA TYR A 614 18.84 -1.28 21.40
C TYR A 614 20.05 -2.20 21.35
N LYS A 615 20.43 -2.75 22.49
CA LYS A 615 21.59 -3.61 22.76
C LYS A 615 22.95 -2.93 22.67
N SER A 616 23.33 -2.33 21.56
CA SER A 616 24.68 -1.82 21.32
C SER A 616 24.70 -0.60 20.41
N LEU A 617 25.78 0.15 20.48
CA LEU A 617 26.13 1.14 19.45
C LEU A 617 26.51 0.41 18.14
N PRO A 618 26.39 1.06 16.97
CA PRO A 618 26.93 0.57 15.71
C PRO A 618 28.45 0.35 15.80
N GLN A 619 28.96 -0.61 15.03
CA GLN A 619 30.34 -1.05 15.19
C GLN A 619 31.30 -0.40 14.20
N ASP A 620 30.82 -0.15 12.96
CA ASP A 620 31.70 0.33 11.89
C ASP A 620 30.90 1.14 10.83
N VAL A 621 31.63 1.78 9.94
CA VAL A 621 31.08 2.50 8.79
C VAL A 621 30.92 1.56 7.59
N PRO A 622 29.87 1.71 6.77
CA PRO A 622 29.72 0.95 5.52
C PRO A 622 30.66 1.45 4.42
N GLY A 623 30.80 0.67 3.35
CA GLY A 623 31.56 1.05 2.15
C GLY A 623 33.06 1.03 2.29
N LEU A 624 33.77 1.27 1.19
CA LEU A 624 35.22 1.05 1.10
C LEU A 624 36.04 2.36 0.95
N ALA A 625 35.50 3.41 0.34
CA ALA A 625 36.26 4.64 0.10
C ALA A 625 36.72 5.31 1.40
N ASN A 626 37.98 5.77 1.45
CA ASN A 626 38.56 6.47 2.61
C ASN A 626 38.31 5.76 3.94
N LEU A 627 38.30 4.43 3.92
CA LEU A 627 37.84 3.59 5.02
C LEU A 627 38.56 3.90 6.34
N ALA A 628 39.90 3.95 6.32
CA ALA A 628 40.69 4.16 7.56
C ALA A 628 40.37 5.50 8.23
N GLU A 629 40.21 6.55 7.43
CA GLU A 629 39.87 7.89 7.95
C GLU A 629 38.46 7.91 8.54
N ARG A 630 37.48 7.33 7.81
CA ARG A 630 36.08 7.25 8.27
C ARG A 630 35.95 6.40 9.52
N GLN A 631 36.66 5.26 9.59
CA GLN A 631 36.69 4.41 10.78
C GLN A 631 37.28 5.14 11.99
N LYS A 632 38.37 5.89 11.76
CA LYS A 632 38.97 6.70 12.83
C LYS A 632 37.96 7.74 13.33
N ALA A 633 37.40 8.53 12.43
CA ALA A 633 36.41 9.56 12.78
C ALA A 633 35.17 8.96 13.50
N PHE A 634 34.72 7.78 13.08
CA PHE A 634 33.61 7.05 13.69
C PHE A 634 33.93 6.60 15.12
N LYS A 635 35.12 6.01 15.32
CA LYS A 635 35.60 5.61 16.65
C LYS A 635 35.82 6.80 17.55
N ASP A 636 36.40 7.88 17.03
CA ASP A 636 36.59 9.12 17.79
C ASP A 636 35.23 9.70 18.25
N ALA A 637 34.21 9.68 17.38
CA ALA A 637 32.86 10.12 17.72
C ALA A 637 32.22 9.27 18.81
N LEU A 638 32.36 7.95 18.77
CA LEU A 638 31.82 7.04 19.78
C LEU A 638 32.63 7.03 21.07
N GLY A 639 33.91 7.31 21.01
CA GLY A 639 34.83 7.36 22.16
C GLY A 639 34.57 8.50 23.14
N LEU A 640 33.74 9.47 22.77
CA LEU A 640 33.37 10.61 23.62
C LEU A 640 32.41 10.24 24.75
N PHE A 641 31.81 9.05 24.74
CA PHE A 641 30.78 8.68 25.70
C PHE A 641 31.33 8.12 27.01
N GLN A 642 30.98 8.76 28.11
CA GLN A 642 31.16 8.24 29.45
C GLN A 642 29.82 7.70 29.97
N PHE A 643 29.65 6.40 29.85
CA PHE A 643 28.43 5.73 30.26
C PHE A 643 28.37 5.52 31.77
N GLN A 644 27.24 5.94 32.35
CA GLN A 644 26.84 5.58 33.70
C GLN A 644 25.86 4.40 33.61
N GLN A 645 26.11 3.36 34.39
CA GLN A 645 25.24 2.19 34.43
C GLN A 645 24.21 2.36 35.55
N ASN A 646 22.94 2.18 35.23
CA ASN A 646 21.83 2.13 36.17
C ASN A 646 20.95 0.92 35.87
N GLY A 647 21.10 -0.15 36.59
CA GLY A 647 20.46 -1.42 36.31
C GLY A 647 20.84 -1.93 34.90
N LYS A 648 19.83 -2.10 34.01
CA LYS A 648 20.01 -2.52 32.62
C LYS A 648 20.20 -1.37 31.62
N LEU A 649 20.15 -0.14 32.12
CA LEU A 649 20.30 1.06 31.29
C LEU A 649 21.72 1.63 31.44
N LYS A 650 22.38 1.87 30.31
CA LYS A 650 23.59 2.70 30.22
C LYS A 650 23.18 4.08 29.68
N LYS A 651 23.62 5.13 30.33
CA LYS A 651 23.35 6.51 29.94
C LYS A 651 24.61 7.31 29.83
N ALA A 652 24.82 8.03 28.76
CA ALA A 652 25.83 9.06 28.60
C ALA A 652 25.14 10.40 28.30
N PHE A 653 25.58 11.47 28.97
CA PHE A 653 25.12 12.81 28.62
C PHE A 653 25.94 13.36 27.47
N VAL A 654 25.29 13.99 26.51
CA VAL A 654 25.90 14.64 25.36
C VAL A 654 25.23 16.00 25.21
N GLY A 655 25.98 17.08 25.54
CA GLY A 655 25.43 18.42 25.60
C GLY A 655 24.18 18.50 26.47
N LYS A 656 23.04 18.90 25.88
CA LYS A 656 21.76 19.04 26.62
C LYS A 656 20.92 17.77 26.62
N GLY A 657 21.27 16.76 25.82
CA GLY A 657 20.53 15.50 25.69
C GLY A 657 21.31 14.30 26.21
N SER A 658 20.96 13.10 25.70
CA SER A 658 21.58 11.87 26.16
C SER A 658 21.59 10.74 25.11
N ILE A 659 22.58 9.85 25.25
CA ILE A 659 22.63 8.57 24.58
C ILE A 659 22.26 7.49 25.61
N LEU A 660 21.28 6.65 25.24
CA LEU A 660 20.72 5.60 26.09
C LEU A 660 20.93 4.24 25.43
N ILE A 661 21.43 3.25 26.17
CA ILE A 661 21.60 1.88 25.66
C ILE A 661 20.95 0.91 26.62
N SER A 662 20.17 -0.04 26.12
CA SER A 662 19.65 -1.18 26.89
C SER A 662 19.26 -2.32 25.95
N ASP A 663 19.28 -3.55 26.45
CA ASP A 663 18.71 -4.73 25.80
C ASP A 663 17.20 -4.88 26.06
N GLU A 664 16.62 -3.98 26.88
CA GLU A 664 15.20 -3.92 27.19
C GLU A 664 14.56 -2.67 26.60
N ILE A 665 13.68 -2.85 25.62
CA ILE A 665 12.94 -1.76 24.97
C ILE A 665 12.12 -0.94 25.99
N PRO A 666 11.39 -1.52 26.95
CA PRO A 666 10.67 -0.75 27.96
C PRO A 666 11.59 0.18 28.77
N ALA A 667 12.79 -0.28 29.15
CA ALA A 667 13.75 0.54 29.91
C ALA A 667 14.22 1.77 29.09
N LEU A 668 14.43 1.61 27.77
CA LEU A 668 14.74 2.71 26.86
C LEU A 668 13.58 3.70 26.76
N MET A 669 12.35 3.20 26.62
CA MET A 669 11.17 4.03 26.49
C MET A 669 10.86 4.81 27.76
N ASP A 670 10.99 4.17 28.94
CA ASP A 670 10.81 4.82 30.23
C ASP A 670 11.86 5.95 30.42
N ALA A 671 13.12 5.69 30.07
CA ALA A 671 14.20 6.67 30.14
C ALA A 671 13.99 7.83 29.15
N ALA A 672 13.37 7.61 28.00
CA ALA A 672 12.97 8.60 27.03
C ALA A 672 11.59 9.25 27.36
N GLN A 673 10.98 8.90 28.49
CA GLN A 673 9.65 9.38 28.92
C GLN A 673 8.54 9.10 27.89
N ILE A 674 8.58 7.91 27.29
CA ILE A 674 7.60 7.43 26.32
C ILE A 674 6.73 6.35 26.98
N LYS A 675 5.42 6.53 26.90
CA LYS A 675 4.45 5.59 27.45
C LYS A 675 3.74 4.83 26.33
N ALA A 676 3.60 3.53 26.48
CA ALA A 676 2.78 2.71 25.59
C ALA A 676 1.29 2.97 25.84
N GLU A 677 0.47 2.85 24.80
CA GLU A 677 -0.98 2.83 24.92
C GLU A 677 -1.43 1.50 25.53
N THR A 678 -1.79 1.54 26.83
CA THR A 678 -2.11 0.33 27.60
C THR A 678 -3.38 -0.37 27.16
N MET A 679 -4.20 0.25 26.31
CA MET A 679 -5.40 -0.37 25.73
C MET A 679 -5.06 -1.62 24.89
N LYS A 680 -3.82 -1.73 24.39
CA LYS A 680 -3.35 -2.93 23.67
C LYS A 680 -3.47 -4.20 24.50
N THR A 681 -3.33 -4.11 25.85
CA THR A 681 -3.52 -5.27 26.75
C THR A 681 -4.97 -5.75 26.81
N LYS A 682 -5.91 -4.95 26.33
CA LYS A 682 -7.35 -5.30 26.21
C LYS A 682 -7.71 -5.72 24.77
N GLY A 683 -6.73 -5.91 23.89
CA GLY A 683 -6.93 -6.24 22.48
C GLY A 683 -7.42 -5.06 21.63
N LEU A 684 -7.21 -3.83 22.11
CA LEU A 684 -7.52 -2.62 21.36
C LEU A 684 -6.25 -2.07 20.71
N SER A 685 -6.26 -1.94 19.39
CA SER A 685 -5.21 -1.27 18.63
C SER A 685 -5.60 0.15 18.29
N THR A 686 -4.62 1.04 18.22
CA THR A 686 -4.89 2.44 17.97
C THR A 686 -3.80 3.13 17.16
N ILE A 687 -4.20 4.18 16.46
CA ILE A 687 -3.33 5.20 15.89
C ILE A 687 -3.79 6.57 16.38
N ARG A 688 -2.84 7.48 16.59
CA ARG A 688 -3.10 8.83 17.11
C ARG A 688 -2.75 9.88 16.07
N ARG A 689 -3.50 11.00 16.14
CA ARG A 689 -3.17 12.25 15.46
C ARG A 689 -3.35 13.40 16.43
N SER A 690 -2.51 14.42 16.33
CA SER A 690 -2.62 15.63 17.14
C SER A 690 -3.25 16.79 16.36
N TYR A 691 -3.98 17.63 17.04
CA TYR A 691 -4.48 18.90 16.53
C TYR A 691 -4.39 19.98 17.63
N GLU A 692 -4.60 21.22 17.28
CA GLU A 692 -4.65 22.31 18.28
C GLU A 692 -5.86 22.10 19.21
N GLY A 693 -5.58 21.87 20.50
CA GLY A 693 -6.59 21.61 21.54
C GLY A 693 -6.91 20.15 21.81
N GLY A 694 -6.14 19.18 21.25
CA GLY A 694 -6.34 17.79 21.60
C GLY A 694 -5.73 16.76 20.63
N LYS A 695 -6.30 15.58 20.68
CA LYS A 695 -5.89 14.43 19.84
C LYS A 695 -7.08 13.69 19.27
N TYR A 696 -6.86 13.05 18.14
CA TYR A 696 -7.74 12.02 17.57
C TYR A 696 -7.12 10.65 17.81
N TYR A 697 -7.96 9.68 18.16
CA TYR A 697 -7.62 8.26 18.26
C TYR A 697 -8.56 7.49 17.34
N PHE A 698 -8.03 6.73 16.39
CA PHE A 698 -8.77 5.65 15.75
C PHE A 698 -8.47 4.39 16.55
N ILE A 699 -9.50 3.71 17.06
CA ILE A 699 -9.38 2.53 17.91
C ILE A 699 -10.14 1.39 17.28
N LEU A 700 -9.51 0.22 17.19
CA LEU A 700 -10.12 -1.02 16.70
C LEU A 700 -10.09 -2.09 17.78
N ASN A 701 -11.21 -2.78 17.99
CA ASN A 701 -11.27 -3.98 18.83
C ASN A 701 -10.85 -5.22 18.01
N GLU A 702 -9.59 -5.62 18.13
CA GLU A 702 -9.05 -6.85 17.53
C GLU A 702 -9.25 -8.10 18.42
N SER A 703 -9.79 -7.93 19.62
CA SER A 703 -10.00 -9.06 20.53
C SER A 703 -11.10 -10.00 20.05
N ALA A 704 -11.10 -11.22 20.58
CA ALA A 704 -12.12 -12.21 20.26
C ALA A 704 -13.51 -11.87 20.85
N ALA A 705 -13.57 -10.92 21.81
CA ALA A 705 -14.77 -10.57 22.57
C ALA A 705 -15.10 -9.07 22.46
N ALA A 706 -16.32 -8.69 22.86
CA ALA A 706 -16.66 -7.29 23.03
C ALA A 706 -15.90 -6.68 24.23
N VAL A 707 -15.53 -5.41 24.09
CA VAL A 707 -14.97 -4.61 25.18
C VAL A 707 -16.08 -3.70 25.73
N ASP A 708 -16.36 -3.82 27.02
CA ASP A 708 -17.30 -2.99 27.78
C ASP A 708 -16.61 -2.59 29.07
N ALA A 709 -15.82 -1.51 29.01
CA ALA A 709 -14.86 -1.21 30.08
C ALA A 709 -14.29 0.23 30.01
N TRP A 710 -13.74 0.66 31.13
CA TRP A 710 -12.87 1.81 31.22
C TRP A 710 -11.51 1.51 30.56
N VAL A 711 -11.08 2.36 29.63
CA VAL A 711 -9.86 2.23 28.84
C VAL A 711 -9.01 3.47 29.03
N ASN A 712 -7.74 3.29 29.40
CA ASN A 712 -6.79 4.39 29.51
C ASN A 712 -6.34 4.87 28.14
N ILE A 713 -6.26 6.19 27.99
CA ILE A 713 -5.56 6.87 26.90
C ILE A 713 -4.39 7.67 27.48
N ASN A 714 -3.27 7.72 26.77
CA ASN A 714 -2.06 8.43 27.26
C ASN A 714 -2.16 9.97 27.12
N THR A 715 -3.35 10.50 26.85
CA THR A 715 -3.63 11.93 26.73
C THR A 715 -4.43 12.38 27.94
N LYS A 716 -3.98 13.46 28.59
CA LYS A 716 -4.81 14.14 29.56
C LYS A 716 -5.85 14.95 28.79
N ALA A 717 -7.12 14.75 29.10
CA ALA A 717 -8.23 15.42 28.44
C ALA A 717 -9.32 15.80 29.46
N ASN A 718 -9.90 16.98 29.29
CA ASN A 718 -11.02 17.42 30.13
C ASN A 718 -12.39 17.01 29.56
N SER A 719 -12.43 16.71 28.26
CA SER A 719 -13.58 16.10 27.60
C SER A 719 -13.14 15.19 26.45
N VAL A 720 -13.96 14.20 26.11
CA VAL A 720 -13.72 13.28 24.99
C VAL A 720 -15.03 13.07 24.24
N ALA A 721 -15.05 13.37 22.95
CA ALA A 721 -16.13 12.95 22.06
C ALA A 721 -15.80 11.57 21.48
N LEU A 722 -16.83 10.71 21.38
CA LEU A 722 -16.79 9.39 20.80
C LEU A 722 -17.65 9.37 19.54
N PHE A 723 -17.10 8.80 18.47
CA PHE A 723 -17.74 8.65 17.18
C PHE A 723 -17.68 7.19 16.73
N ASN A 724 -18.80 6.66 16.27
CA ASN A 724 -18.86 5.35 15.63
C ASN A 724 -18.85 5.50 14.11
N PRO A 725 -17.75 5.18 13.39
CA PRO A 725 -17.66 5.43 11.95
C PRO A 725 -18.58 4.51 11.13
N MET A 726 -19.02 3.37 11.67
CA MET A 726 -19.94 2.47 10.99
C MET A 726 -21.36 3.02 11.02
N THR A 727 -21.86 3.41 12.20
CA THR A 727 -23.25 3.87 12.38
C THR A 727 -23.42 5.37 12.14
N GLY A 728 -22.36 6.16 12.37
CA GLY A 728 -22.42 7.62 12.37
C GLY A 728 -22.84 8.20 13.71
N GLU A 729 -23.10 7.39 14.74
CA GLU A 729 -23.38 7.86 16.09
C GLU A 729 -22.22 8.63 16.69
N LYS A 730 -22.55 9.56 17.56
CA LYS A 730 -21.58 10.43 18.24
C LYS A 730 -22.15 10.99 19.53
N GLY A 731 -21.28 11.34 20.45
CA GLY A 731 -21.64 11.99 21.72
C GLY A 731 -20.39 12.17 22.59
N TYR A 732 -20.54 12.82 23.74
CA TYR A 732 -19.43 12.95 24.69
C TYR A 732 -19.34 11.71 25.57
N ALA A 733 -18.16 11.09 25.55
CA ALA A 733 -17.86 9.88 26.29
C ALA A 733 -17.83 10.13 27.80
N ALA A 734 -18.22 9.13 28.58
CA ALA A 734 -17.93 9.12 30.01
C ALA A 734 -16.41 9.03 30.21
N ILE A 735 -15.87 9.92 31.01
CA ILE A 735 -14.44 9.97 31.35
C ILE A 735 -14.23 10.00 32.86
N ARG A 736 -13.08 9.51 33.32
CA ARG A 736 -12.55 9.70 34.66
C ARG A 736 -11.06 9.87 34.63
N GLN A 737 -10.50 10.57 35.59
CA GLN A 737 -9.06 10.79 35.71
C GLN A 737 -8.48 9.78 36.71
N ASP A 738 -7.30 9.25 36.39
CA ASP A 738 -6.49 8.47 37.32
C ASP A 738 -5.01 8.93 37.29
N ALA A 739 -4.15 8.29 38.08
CA ALA A 739 -2.74 8.62 38.14
C ALA A 739 -1.99 8.37 36.82
N LYS A 740 -2.58 7.60 35.91
CA LYS A 740 -1.96 7.22 34.60
C LYS A 740 -2.43 8.11 33.45
N GLY A 741 -3.53 8.88 33.64
CA GLY A 741 -4.10 9.75 32.64
C GLY A 741 -5.61 9.75 32.61
N THR A 742 -6.22 9.92 31.44
CA THR A 742 -7.66 9.90 31.26
C THR A 742 -8.14 8.51 30.92
N GLN A 743 -9.16 8.01 31.61
CA GLN A 743 -9.90 6.82 31.24
C GLN A 743 -11.19 7.19 30.53
N VAL A 744 -11.48 6.50 29.43
CA VAL A 744 -12.69 6.64 28.63
C VAL A 744 -13.47 5.34 28.71
N TYR A 745 -14.77 5.42 28.92
CA TYR A 745 -15.63 4.22 28.86
C TYR A 745 -15.93 3.89 27.41
N LEU A 746 -15.63 2.64 27.01
CA LEU A 746 -15.85 2.15 25.66
C LEU A 746 -16.73 0.90 25.66
N GLN A 747 -17.71 0.88 24.76
CA GLN A 747 -18.47 -0.29 24.38
C GLN A 747 -18.16 -0.57 22.90
N LEU A 748 -17.32 -1.57 22.62
CA LEU A 748 -16.91 -1.94 21.26
C LEU A 748 -17.10 -3.44 21.07
N LYS A 749 -17.89 -3.82 20.09
CA LYS A 749 -18.07 -5.20 19.66
C LYS A 749 -16.78 -5.72 19.00
N LYS A 750 -16.68 -7.02 18.80
CA LYS A 750 -15.58 -7.64 18.07
C LYS A 750 -15.50 -7.05 16.65
N GLY A 751 -14.31 -6.60 16.25
CA GLY A 751 -14.06 -6.01 14.93
C GLY A 751 -14.69 -4.63 14.73
N GLU A 752 -15.25 -4.03 15.78
CA GLU A 752 -15.77 -2.67 15.73
C GLU A 752 -14.66 -1.66 16.01
N SER A 753 -14.75 -0.51 15.36
CA SER A 753 -13.86 0.63 15.59
C SER A 753 -14.62 1.85 16.08
N CYS A 754 -13.92 2.71 16.80
CA CYS A 754 -14.41 4.04 17.15
C CYS A 754 -13.33 5.09 16.95
N ILE A 755 -13.77 6.34 16.92
CA ILE A 755 -12.85 7.49 16.91
C ILE A 755 -13.10 8.28 18.19
N LEU A 756 -12.02 8.61 18.91
CA LEU A 756 -12.07 9.54 20.01
C LEU A 756 -11.46 10.88 19.56
N GLN A 757 -12.11 11.96 19.95
CA GLN A 757 -11.57 13.30 19.88
C GLN A 757 -11.46 13.85 21.30
N THR A 758 -10.25 14.11 21.77
CA THR A 758 -9.99 14.68 23.11
C THR A 758 -9.99 16.19 23.04
N PHE A 759 -10.38 16.84 24.14
CA PHE A 759 -10.38 18.29 24.28
C PHE A 759 -9.70 18.70 25.58
N ASP A 760 -8.94 19.78 25.52
CA ASP A 760 -8.32 20.43 26.70
C ASP A 760 -9.33 21.18 27.54
N ASN A 761 -10.50 21.53 26.97
CA ASN A 761 -11.59 22.23 27.64
C ASN A 761 -12.66 21.27 28.16
N GLU A 762 -13.32 21.64 29.24
CA GLU A 762 -14.52 20.97 29.74
C GLU A 762 -15.74 21.32 28.86
N ILE A 763 -16.47 20.31 28.42
CA ILE A 763 -17.63 20.43 27.56
C ILE A 763 -18.79 19.67 28.22
N ASN A 764 -19.83 20.36 28.60
CA ASN A 764 -21.03 19.82 29.25
C ASN A 764 -22.17 19.73 28.25
N GLU A 765 -22.19 18.65 27.47
CA GLU A 765 -23.12 18.44 26.35
C GLU A 765 -23.65 17.01 26.29
N THR A 766 -24.37 16.67 25.22
CA THR A 766 -25.06 15.40 25.05
C THR A 766 -24.11 14.20 25.18
N SER A 767 -24.33 13.40 26.22
CA SER A 767 -23.57 12.18 26.48
C SER A 767 -23.73 11.16 25.34
N TYR A 768 -22.69 10.38 25.11
CA TYR A 768 -22.76 9.21 24.22
C TYR A 768 -23.79 8.20 24.77
N PRO A 769 -24.65 7.61 23.92
CA PRO A 769 -25.77 6.78 24.38
C PRO A 769 -25.29 5.36 24.73
N TYR A 770 -24.68 5.20 25.91
CA TYR A 770 -24.33 3.86 26.42
C TYR A 770 -25.58 3.08 26.77
N ALA A 771 -25.58 1.78 26.36
CA ALA A 771 -26.72 0.93 26.53
C ALA A 771 -26.34 -0.40 27.21
N LYS A 772 -27.25 -0.91 28.03
CA LYS A 772 -27.14 -2.24 28.64
C LYS A 772 -28.44 -3.01 28.49
N ALA A 773 -28.32 -4.34 28.50
CA ALA A 773 -29.48 -5.21 28.44
C ALA A 773 -30.43 -4.97 29.63
N ALA A 774 -31.72 -4.77 29.35
CA ALA A 774 -32.78 -4.47 30.34
C ALA A 774 -33.86 -5.56 30.42
N GLY A 775 -33.70 -6.66 29.71
CA GLY A 775 -34.71 -7.72 29.69
C GLY A 775 -34.22 -8.99 29.01
N LYS A 776 -35.12 -9.96 28.89
CA LYS A 776 -34.86 -11.24 28.23
C LYS A 776 -34.83 -11.08 26.72
N VAL A 777 -34.07 -11.92 26.05
CA VAL A 777 -34.03 -12.05 24.57
C VAL A 777 -35.43 -12.46 24.09
N ILE A 778 -35.95 -11.76 23.09
CA ILE A 778 -37.25 -11.95 22.48
C ILE A 778 -37.01 -12.50 21.05
N PRO A 779 -37.24 -13.80 20.79
CA PRO A 779 -37.16 -14.34 19.44
C PRO A 779 -38.20 -13.67 18.54
N LEU A 780 -37.79 -13.37 17.30
CA LEU A 780 -38.65 -12.83 16.26
C LEU A 780 -38.94 -13.87 15.19
N GLY A 781 -40.18 -13.81 14.65
CA GLY A 781 -40.56 -14.57 13.47
C GLY A 781 -40.86 -16.05 13.75
N ASN A 782 -42.13 -16.37 14.00
CA ASN A 782 -42.60 -17.75 13.93
C ASN A 782 -42.69 -18.29 12.50
N GLU A 783 -42.70 -17.36 11.53
CA GLU A 783 -42.75 -17.63 10.12
C GLU A 783 -42.08 -16.48 9.36
N TRP A 784 -41.29 -16.82 8.35
CA TRP A 784 -40.62 -15.89 7.47
C TRP A 784 -41.02 -16.14 6.03
N LYS A 785 -41.55 -15.13 5.36
CA LYS A 785 -41.72 -15.14 3.89
C LYS A 785 -40.42 -14.71 3.26
N VAL A 786 -39.85 -15.51 2.37
CA VAL A 786 -38.62 -15.22 1.63
C VAL A 786 -38.96 -15.03 0.17
N THR A 787 -38.63 -13.86 -0.36
CA THR A 787 -38.84 -13.51 -1.78
C THR A 787 -37.50 -13.12 -2.40
N PHE A 788 -37.11 -13.75 -3.51
CA PHE A 788 -35.89 -13.43 -4.23
C PHE A 788 -36.14 -12.24 -5.13
N ILE A 789 -35.46 -11.10 -4.89
CA ILE A 789 -35.82 -9.80 -5.47
C ILE A 789 -34.85 -9.33 -6.56
N LYS A 790 -33.58 -9.77 -6.53
CA LYS A 790 -32.54 -9.36 -7.48
C LYS A 790 -31.46 -10.43 -7.55
N GLY A 791 -30.96 -10.77 -8.73
CA GLY A 791 -29.85 -11.71 -8.91
C GLY A 791 -30.08 -12.70 -10.05
N GLY A 792 -29.40 -13.83 -10.00
CA GLY A 792 -29.44 -14.85 -11.07
C GLY A 792 -28.73 -16.15 -10.72
N PRO A 793 -28.74 -17.14 -11.66
CA PRO A 793 -29.15 -17.02 -13.09
C PRO A 793 -30.68 -16.94 -13.28
N VAL A 794 -31.46 -17.41 -12.33
CA VAL A 794 -32.90 -17.30 -12.25
C VAL A 794 -33.32 -16.84 -10.87
N LEU A 795 -34.43 -16.16 -10.71
CA LEU A 795 -35.01 -15.87 -9.40
C LEU A 795 -35.73 -17.12 -8.90
N PRO A 796 -35.28 -17.73 -7.76
CA PRO A 796 -36.00 -18.88 -7.20
C PRO A 796 -37.42 -18.54 -6.77
N GLN A 797 -38.27 -19.56 -6.66
CA GLN A 797 -39.62 -19.39 -6.14
C GLN A 797 -39.60 -18.92 -4.67
N PRO A 798 -40.57 -18.11 -4.24
CA PRO A 798 -40.65 -17.68 -2.86
C PRO A 798 -40.78 -18.89 -1.89
N LEU A 799 -40.23 -18.71 -0.66
CA LEU A 799 -40.29 -19.71 0.39
C LEU A 799 -41.06 -19.18 1.60
N VAL A 800 -41.61 -20.09 2.37
CA VAL A 800 -42.14 -19.82 3.73
C VAL A 800 -41.36 -20.70 4.70
N LEU A 801 -40.61 -20.08 5.60
CA LEU A 801 -39.71 -20.75 6.53
C LEU A 801 -40.22 -20.61 7.96
N LYS A 802 -40.39 -21.69 8.69
CA LYS A 802 -40.65 -21.71 10.15
C LYS A 802 -39.35 -21.66 10.94
N GLU A 803 -38.27 -22.11 10.35
CA GLU A 803 -36.91 -22.10 10.90
C GLU A 803 -35.94 -21.45 9.88
N LEU A 804 -35.12 -20.54 10.33
CA LEU A 804 -34.13 -19.88 9.49
C LEU A 804 -32.95 -20.82 9.25
N LYS A 805 -32.71 -21.11 7.97
CA LYS A 805 -31.59 -21.91 7.48
C LYS A 805 -31.20 -21.43 6.10
N SER A 806 -30.03 -21.85 5.64
CA SER A 806 -29.59 -21.49 4.32
C SER A 806 -30.65 -21.82 3.27
N TRP A 807 -30.95 -20.88 2.38
CA TRP A 807 -31.85 -21.14 1.26
C TRP A 807 -31.34 -22.20 0.28
N THR A 808 -30.02 -22.42 0.25
CA THR A 808 -29.37 -23.40 -0.66
C THR A 808 -29.84 -24.85 -0.45
N VAL A 809 -30.43 -25.16 0.67
CA VAL A 809 -30.97 -26.53 0.95
C VAL A 809 -32.31 -26.83 0.28
N ASN A 810 -32.91 -25.86 -0.44
CA ASN A 810 -34.24 -26.01 -1.06
C ASN A 810 -34.21 -26.44 -2.53
N GLY A 811 -33.04 -26.82 -3.06
CA GLY A 811 -32.87 -27.37 -4.42
C GLY A 811 -32.04 -26.53 -5.36
N ALA A 812 -31.85 -27.03 -6.56
CA ALA A 812 -30.85 -26.56 -7.53
C ALA A 812 -30.96 -25.07 -7.92
N ASP A 813 -32.17 -24.50 -7.99
CA ASP A 813 -32.33 -23.08 -8.31
C ASP A 813 -31.84 -22.18 -7.18
N TYR A 814 -31.99 -22.65 -5.94
CA TYR A 814 -31.51 -21.93 -4.75
C TYR A 814 -29.99 -22.11 -4.53
N GLU A 815 -29.47 -23.27 -4.86
CA GLU A 815 -28.03 -23.58 -4.76
C GLU A 815 -27.18 -22.66 -5.66
N LYS A 816 -27.62 -22.44 -6.89
CA LYS A 816 -26.88 -21.63 -7.89
C LYS A 816 -27.15 -20.14 -7.80
N PHE A 817 -28.11 -19.72 -6.96
CA PHE A 817 -28.51 -18.32 -6.89
C PHE A 817 -27.47 -17.45 -6.20
N SER A 818 -27.11 -16.36 -6.88
CA SER A 818 -26.36 -15.23 -6.29
C SER A 818 -27.15 -13.95 -6.50
N GLY A 819 -27.40 -13.23 -5.39
CA GLY A 819 -28.24 -12.04 -5.41
C GLY A 819 -28.83 -11.73 -4.05
N THR A 820 -29.97 -11.06 -4.04
CA THR A 820 -30.65 -10.56 -2.83
C THR A 820 -32.00 -11.23 -2.62
N ALA A 821 -32.25 -11.70 -1.39
CA ALA A 821 -33.54 -12.20 -0.94
C ALA A 821 -34.10 -11.37 0.22
N ALA A 822 -35.39 -11.02 0.17
CA ALA A 822 -36.10 -10.30 1.21
C ALA A 822 -36.78 -11.30 2.15
N TYR A 823 -36.43 -11.26 3.42
CA TYR A 823 -37.06 -12.02 4.51
C TYR A 823 -38.05 -11.11 5.24
N THR A 824 -39.30 -11.43 5.21
CA THR A 824 -40.36 -10.62 5.83
C THR A 824 -41.08 -11.40 6.94
N THR A 825 -41.20 -10.78 8.10
CA THR A 825 -42.02 -11.28 9.21
C THR A 825 -42.75 -10.14 9.91
N SER A 826 -43.70 -10.47 10.75
CA SER A 826 -44.42 -9.50 11.61
C SER A 826 -44.28 -9.81 13.08
N PHE A 827 -44.21 -8.77 13.90
CA PHE A 827 -44.20 -8.94 15.35
C PHE A 827 -44.97 -7.85 16.07
N LYS A 828 -45.44 -8.15 17.30
CA LYS A 828 -46.10 -7.17 18.17
C LYS A 828 -45.06 -6.40 18.99
N GLN A 829 -45.41 -5.20 19.40
CA GLN A 829 -44.60 -4.41 20.32
C GLN A 829 -44.26 -5.26 21.57
N PRO A 830 -42.99 -5.37 21.95
CA PRO A 830 -42.59 -6.06 23.16
C PRO A 830 -43.20 -5.37 24.40
N LYS A 831 -43.58 -6.18 25.40
CA LYS A 831 -44.13 -5.66 26.68
C LYS A 831 -43.06 -5.04 27.58
N ALA A 832 -41.80 -5.39 27.40
CA ALA A 832 -40.70 -4.86 28.17
C ALA A 832 -40.51 -3.36 27.85
N LYS A 833 -40.44 -2.52 28.89
CA LYS A 833 -40.06 -1.10 28.71
C LYS A 833 -38.55 -1.05 28.36
N ALA A 834 -38.22 -0.31 27.35
CA ALA A 834 -36.86 -0.13 26.87
C ALA A 834 -36.69 1.24 26.23
N ASP A 835 -35.49 1.79 26.24
CA ASP A 835 -35.15 3.01 25.50
C ASP A 835 -34.83 2.64 24.04
N PHE A 836 -34.21 1.48 23.85
CA PHE A 836 -33.87 0.90 22.57
C PHE A 836 -34.15 -0.62 22.59
N TYR A 837 -34.18 -1.19 21.40
CA TYR A 837 -34.12 -2.63 21.20
C TYR A 837 -32.93 -2.98 20.33
N LEU A 838 -32.05 -3.86 20.81
CA LEU A 838 -30.98 -4.43 19.94
C LEU A 838 -31.61 -5.50 19.07
N LEU A 839 -31.76 -5.25 17.80
CA LEU A 839 -32.08 -6.25 16.80
C LEU A 839 -30.80 -7.05 16.48
N ASP A 840 -30.83 -8.33 16.85
CA ASP A 840 -29.76 -9.27 16.55
C ASP A 840 -30.22 -10.19 15.42
N LEU A 841 -29.61 -10.08 14.23
CA LEU A 841 -29.94 -10.91 13.08
C LEU A 841 -29.29 -12.29 13.17
N GLY A 842 -28.44 -12.53 14.18
CA GLY A 842 -27.66 -13.74 14.30
C GLY A 842 -26.66 -13.89 13.12
N LYS A 843 -26.74 -15.05 12.45
CA LYS A 843 -25.81 -15.35 11.33
C LYS A 843 -26.42 -14.95 9.99
N VAL A 844 -25.76 -14.03 9.31
CA VAL A 844 -26.12 -13.48 7.99
C VAL A 844 -25.03 -13.81 6.97
N GLU A 845 -25.41 -14.18 5.77
CA GLU A 845 -24.51 -14.58 4.70
C GLU A 845 -24.82 -13.75 3.42
N GLN A 846 -24.24 -12.56 3.14
CA GLN A 846 -23.07 -11.88 3.73
C GLN A 846 -23.41 -10.48 4.26
N SER A 847 -24.33 -9.75 3.64
CA SER A 847 -24.76 -8.41 4.04
C SER A 847 -26.28 -8.34 4.17
N ALA A 848 -26.78 -7.38 4.95
CA ALA A 848 -28.21 -7.25 5.18
C ALA A 848 -28.67 -5.80 5.26
N LYS A 849 -29.76 -5.44 4.55
CA LYS A 849 -30.53 -4.22 4.80
C LYS A 849 -31.66 -4.52 5.76
N VAL A 850 -31.80 -3.70 6.78
CA VAL A 850 -32.88 -3.80 7.78
C VAL A 850 -33.90 -2.73 7.49
N ILE A 851 -35.11 -3.14 7.19
CA ILE A 851 -36.26 -2.29 6.90
C ILE A 851 -37.35 -2.58 7.94
N LEU A 852 -37.78 -1.55 8.67
CA LEU A 852 -38.85 -1.67 9.67
C LEU A 852 -40.00 -0.77 9.28
N ASN A 853 -41.19 -1.35 9.15
CA ASN A 853 -42.40 -0.63 8.77
C ASN A 853 -42.26 0.20 7.47
N GLY A 854 -41.44 -0.29 6.52
CA GLY A 854 -41.15 0.36 5.23
C GLY A 854 -40.00 1.37 5.28
N GLU A 855 -39.41 1.67 6.43
CA GLU A 855 -38.26 2.58 6.57
C GLU A 855 -36.95 1.79 6.59
N LEU A 856 -36.00 2.11 5.74
CA LEU A 856 -34.65 1.56 5.78
C LEU A 856 -33.91 2.13 7.00
N LEU A 857 -33.59 1.27 7.98
CA LEU A 857 -32.88 1.66 9.19
C LEU A 857 -31.37 1.59 9.04
N ALA A 858 -30.85 0.51 8.45
CA ALA A 858 -29.40 0.33 8.27
C ALA A 858 -29.07 -0.72 7.20
N THR A 859 -27.84 -0.66 6.72
CA THR A 859 -27.18 -1.73 5.96
C THR A 859 -26.02 -2.28 6.79
N LEU A 860 -26.11 -3.56 7.17
CA LEU A 860 -25.15 -4.28 7.99
C LEU A 860 -24.24 -5.12 7.07
N ILE A 861 -22.95 -4.92 7.19
CA ILE A 861 -21.94 -5.61 6.36
C ILE A 861 -21.08 -6.61 7.16
N GLY A 862 -21.40 -6.81 8.45
CA GLY A 862 -20.67 -7.71 9.33
C GLY A 862 -19.37 -7.13 9.91
N PRO A 863 -18.63 -7.90 10.70
CA PRO A 863 -18.96 -9.28 11.17
C PRO A 863 -20.06 -9.36 12.22
N ASP A 864 -20.49 -8.22 12.81
CA ASP A 864 -21.59 -8.15 13.79
C ASP A 864 -22.84 -7.61 13.10
N TYR A 865 -23.92 -8.42 13.12
CA TYR A 865 -25.18 -8.10 12.45
C TYR A 865 -26.24 -7.65 13.45
N LYS A 866 -25.92 -6.63 14.23
CA LYS A 866 -26.76 -6.06 15.29
C LYS A 866 -27.02 -4.59 15.05
N LEU A 867 -28.27 -4.20 15.27
CA LEU A 867 -28.73 -2.83 15.09
C LEU A 867 -29.52 -2.37 16.32
N GLU A 868 -29.18 -1.23 16.88
CA GLU A 868 -29.98 -0.60 17.92
C GLU A 868 -31.14 0.18 17.29
N ILE A 869 -32.33 -0.14 17.68
CA ILE A 869 -33.56 0.48 17.19
C ILE A 869 -34.19 1.29 18.31
N PRO A 870 -34.37 2.61 18.18
CA PRO A 870 -35.10 3.39 19.17
C PRO A 870 -36.51 2.83 19.46
N ALA A 871 -36.91 2.76 20.72
CA ALA A 871 -38.23 2.23 21.09
C ALA A 871 -39.37 2.97 20.40
N SER A 872 -39.17 4.25 20.08
CA SER A 872 -40.14 5.08 19.36
C SER A 872 -40.43 4.63 17.91
N LYS A 873 -39.51 3.84 17.30
CA LYS A 873 -39.70 3.25 15.96
C LYS A 873 -40.56 1.96 16.00
N ILE A 874 -40.73 1.35 17.19
CA ILE A 874 -41.48 0.12 17.37
C ILE A 874 -42.95 0.47 17.57
N GLN A 875 -43.82 0.00 16.69
CA GLN A 875 -45.27 0.22 16.69
C GLN A 875 -46.03 -0.96 17.36
N LYS A 876 -47.30 -0.81 17.61
CA LYS A 876 -48.14 -1.90 18.14
C LYS A 876 -48.09 -3.21 17.32
N LYS A 877 -48.02 -3.05 15.97
CA LYS A 877 -47.78 -4.13 15.00
C LYS A 877 -46.61 -3.66 14.08
N ASN A 878 -45.66 -4.52 13.85
CA ASN A 878 -44.48 -4.19 13.06
C ASN A 878 -44.32 -5.19 11.92
N ILE A 879 -43.84 -4.71 10.81
CA ILE A 879 -43.35 -5.51 9.68
C ILE A 879 -41.82 -5.29 9.62
N LEU A 880 -41.08 -6.38 9.83
CA LEU A 880 -39.65 -6.41 9.67
C LEU A 880 -39.31 -7.10 8.37
N GLU A 881 -38.61 -6.38 7.49
CA GLU A 881 -38.01 -6.92 6.28
C GLU A 881 -36.48 -6.85 6.38
N ILE A 882 -35.81 -7.96 6.07
CA ILE A 882 -34.35 -8.07 6.03
C ILE A 882 -33.98 -8.53 4.63
N GLN A 883 -33.34 -7.65 3.85
CA GLN A 883 -32.88 -7.98 2.53
C GLN A 883 -31.42 -8.46 2.64
N VAL A 884 -31.19 -9.74 2.40
CA VAL A 884 -29.88 -10.38 2.51
C VAL A 884 -29.29 -10.58 1.12
N ALA A 885 -28.10 -10.04 0.89
CA ALA A 885 -27.29 -10.32 -0.29
C ALA A 885 -26.23 -11.39 0.04
N ASN A 886 -26.18 -12.46 -0.74
CA ASN A 886 -25.08 -13.41 -0.67
C ASN A 886 -23.99 -13.02 -1.69
N GLY A 887 -22.83 -13.71 -1.63
CA GLY A 887 -21.72 -13.48 -2.56
C GLY A 887 -21.96 -14.10 -3.95
N MET A 888 -20.99 -13.88 -4.84
CA MET A 888 -20.98 -14.38 -6.22
C MET A 888 -20.69 -15.89 -6.33
N ALA A 889 -20.17 -16.51 -5.27
CA ALA A 889 -19.56 -17.85 -5.28
C ALA A 889 -20.46 -18.94 -5.83
N ASN A 890 -21.75 -18.99 -5.44
CA ASN A 890 -22.67 -20.02 -5.84
C ASN A 890 -22.96 -20.01 -7.34
N ARG A 891 -23.14 -18.83 -7.91
CA ARG A 891 -23.35 -18.68 -9.36
C ARG A 891 -22.07 -18.98 -10.14
N ALA A 892 -20.90 -18.54 -9.66
CA ALA A 892 -19.61 -18.85 -10.26
C ALA A 892 -19.36 -20.37 -10.29
N SER A 893 -19.61 -21.04 -9.15
CA SER A 893 -19.53 -22.50 -9.06
C SER A 893 -20.46 -23.22 -10.06
N TRP A 894 -21.69 -22.76 -10.19
CA TRP A 894 -22.62 -23.31 -11.16
C TRP A 894 -22.13 -23.11 -12.61
N MET A 895 -21.59 -21.94 -12.94
CA MET A 895 -21.03 -21.66 -14.28
C MET A 895 -19.85 -22.59 -14.59
N ASP A 896 -18.93 -22.79 -13.64
CA ASP A 896 -17.82 -23.72 -13.83
C ASP A 896 -18.29 -25.18 -13.94
N LYS A 897 -19.28 -25.62 -13.16
CA LYS A 897 -19.90 -26.95 -13.24
C LYS A 897 -20.59 -27.19 -14.59
N THR A 898 -21.17 -26.15 -15.18
CA THR A 898 -21.85 -26.21 -16.47
C THR A 898 -20.97 -25.80 -17.66
N ASN A 899 -19.65 -25.62 -17.41
CA ASN A 899 -18.65 -25.22 -18.41
C ASN A 899 -19.01 -23.94 -19.17
N GLN A 900 -19.64 -22.97 -18.50
CA GLN A 900 -19.89 -21.66 -19.09
C GLN A 900 -18.60 -20.83 -19.09
N ASN A 901 -18.25 -20.26 -20.26
CA ASN A 901 -17.05 -19.45 -20.38
C ASN A 901 -17.33 -18.01 -19.98
N TYR A 902 -16.91 -17.61 -18.77
CA TYR A 902 -16.94 -16.23 -18.28
C TYR A 902 -15.54 -15.62 -18.10
N LYS A 903 -14.49 -16.44 -18.26
CA LYS A 903 -13.07 -16.01 -18.21
C LYS A 903 -12.64 -15.61 -19.62
N ILE A 904 -13.20 -14.50 -20.11
CA ILE A 904 -13.12 -14.10 -21.52
C ILE A 904 -12.05 -13.04 -21.81
N PHE A 905 -11.13 -12.78 -20.90
CA PHE A 905 -10.04 -11.83 -21.08
C PHE A 905 -8.77 -12.48 -21.64
N TYR A 906 -7.95 -11.69 -22.31
CA TYR A 906 -6.61 -12.08 -22.73
C TYR A 906 -5.69 -12.20 -21.52
N ASN A 907 -4.49 -12.74 -21.70
CA ASN A 907 -3.56 -12.89 -20.56
C ASN A 907 -4.13 -13.73 -19.42
N ILE A 908 -4.90 -14.75 -19.73
CA ILE A 908 -5.58 -15.56 -18.72
C ILE A 908 -4.53 -16.30 -17.88
N ASN A 909 -4.29 -15.75 -16.72
CA ASN A 909 -3.58 -16.43 -15.64
C ASN A 909 -4.38 -16.33 -14.35
N MET A 910 -5.72 -16.34 -14.42
CA MET A 910 -6.60 -16.28 -13.26
C MET A 910 -6.20 -17.40 -12.28
N SER A 911 -5.11 -17.14 -11.57
CA SER A 911 -4.55 -18.07 -10.62
C SER A 911 -5.41 -18.13 -9.37
N SER A 912 -5.29 -19.20 -8.62
CA SER A 912 -5.90 -19.34 -7.32
C SER A 912 -4.83 -19.29 -6.24
N ARG A 913 -5.11 -18.60 -5.13
CA ARG A 913 -4.25 -18.66 -3.94
C ARG A 913 -4.32 -20.01 -3.25
N LEU A 914 -5.53 -20.60 -3.18
CA LEU A 914 -5.77 -21.85 -2.50
C LEU A 914 -5.61 -23.03 -3.46
N PRO A 915 -4.77 -24.04 -3.14
CA PRO A 915 -4.57 -25.20 -4.00
C PRO A 915 -5.85 -25.95 -4.37
N GLU A 916 -6.81 -26.02 -3.45
CA GLU A 916 -8.11 -26.67 -3.66
C GLU A 916 -8.99 -25.98 -4.71
N ASN A 917 -8.70 -24.73 -5.05
CA ASN A 917 -9.40 -23.94 -6.05
C ASN A 917 -8.64 -23.91 -7.40
N ARG A 918 -7.67 -24.80 -7.60
CA ARG A 918 -6.91 -24.92 -8.87
C ARG A 918 -7.42 -26.08 -9.71
N GLY A 919 -7.62 -25.81 -10.99
CA GLY A 919 -7.83 -26.84 -12.00
C GLY A 919 -6.54 -27.56 -12.37
N ALA A 920 -6.65 -28.58 -13.23
CA ALA A 920 -5.49 -29.32 -13.76
C ALA A 920 -4.53 -28.41 -14.58
N ASP A 921 -5.05 -27.30 -15.11
CA ASP A 921 -4.32 -26.26 -15.81
C ASP A 921 -3.64 -25.24 -14.88
N GLY A 922 -3.77 -25.39 -13.55
CA GLY A 922 -3.27 -24.47 -12.55
C GLY A 922 -4.11 -23.21 -12.35
N LEU A 923 -5.17 -23.01 -13.12
CA LEU A 923 -6.05 -21.84 -13.06
C LEU A 923 -7.16 -22.02 -12.02
N PHE A 924 -7.74 -20.91 -11.61
CA PHE A 924 -8.88 -20.91 -10.70
C PHE A 924 -10.08 -21.68 -11.24
N THR A 925 -10.68 -22.50 -10.40
CA THR A 925 -11.97 -23.15 -10.65
C THR A 925 -12.79 -23.26 -9.39
N ALA A 926 -14.09 -22.96 -9.48
CA ALA A 926 -15.08 -23.16 -8.43
C ALA A 926 -15.88 -24.47 -8.65
N LYS A 927 -15.46 -25.33 -9.58
CA LYS A 927 -16.21 -26.54 -9.99
C LYS A 927 -16.45 -27.50 -8.83
N ASN A 928 -15.49 -27.60 -7.91
CA ASN A 928 -15.58 -28.53 -6.78
C ASN A 928 -16.25 -27.96 -5.53
N TRP A 929 -16.69 -26.69 -5.58
CA TRP A 929 -17.31 -26.09 -4.42
C TRP A 929 -18.66 -26.70 -4.10
N GLN A 930 -18.89 -26.93 -2.81
CA GLN A 930 -20.23 -27.13 -2.27
C GLN A 930 -20.95 -25.79 -2.23
N PRO A 931 -22.29 -25.77 -2.33
CA PRO A 931 -23.05 -24.54 -2.22
C PRO A 931 -22.70 -23.79 -0.92
N LYS A 932 -22.29 -22.55 -1.05
CA LYS A 932 -21.98 -21.70 0.11
C LYS A 932 -23.28 -21.32 0.81
N PRO A 933 -23.32 -21.38 2.16
CA PRO A 933 -24.49 -20.93 2.91
C PRO A 933 -24.94 -19.54 2.49
N SER A 934 -26.23 -19.30 2.47
CA SER A 934 -26.80 -18.04 1.97
C SER A 934 -28.07 -17.69 2.72
N GLY A 935 -28.27 -16.42 3.01
CA GLY A 935 -29.46 -15.90 3.69
C GLY A 935 -29.29 -15.74 5.21
N LEU A 936 -30.42 -15.70 5.93
CA LEU A 936 -30.45 -15.77 7.39
C LEU A 936 -30.36 -17.21 7.81
N THR A 937 -29.35 -17.57 8.61
CA THR A 937 -29.07 -18.96 8.97
C THR A 937 -29.14 -19.24 10.47
N SER A 938 -29.65 -18.28 11.25
CA SER A 938 -29.94 -18.44 12.67
C SER A 938 -31.09 -17.56 13.12
N GLN A 939 -31.58 -17.79 14.34
CA GLN A 939 -32.69 -17.06 14.95
C GLN A 939 -32.43 -15.55 15.02
N VAL A 940 -33.39 -14.76 14.55
CA VAL A 940 -33.41 -13.29 14.73
C VAL A 940 -34.10 -12.97 16.06
N SER A 941 -33.58 -11.98 16.79
CA SER A 941 -34.12 -11.63 18.10
C SER A 941 -34.07 -10.13 18.40
N LEU A 942 -34.90 -9.70 19.36
CA LEU A 942 -34.81 -8.37 19.99
C LEU A 942 -34.34 -8.52 21.43
N ILE A 943 -33.45 -7.63 21.86
CA ILE A 943 -33.01 -7.53 23.24
C ILE A 943 -33.36 -6.13 23.73
N PRO A 944 -34.20 -5.97 24.76
CA PRO A 944 -34.50 -4.66 25.33
C PRO A 944 -33.24 -4.05 25.92
N LEU A 945 -32.98 -2.80 25.61
CA LEU A 945 -31.85 -2.03 26.13
C LEU A 945 -32.34 -0.80 26.90
N THR A 946 -31.58 -0.39 27.89
CA THR A 946 -31.77 0.86 28.60
C THR A 946 -30.49 1.66 28.62
N HIS A 947 -30.62 2.96 28.53
CA HIS A 947 -29.48 3.85 28.73
C HIS A 947 -28.95 3.72 30.15
N PHE A 948 -27.66 3.85 30.29
CA PHE A 948 -27.00 4.01 31.58
C PHE A 948 -25.83 4.99 31.50
N LYS A 949 -25.48 5.55 32.64
CA LYS A 949 -24.27 6.34 32.78
C LYS A 949 -23.20 5.46 33.44
N PRO A 950 -22.07 5.19 32.75
CA PRO A 950 -21.00 4.34 33.30
C PRO A 950 -20.35 4.92 34.55
#